data_fcd426e6e4a1031573d74a338aecea13
#
_entry.id   fcd426e6e4a1031573d74a338aecea13
#
_cell.length_a   1.000
_cell.length_b   1.000
_cell.length_c   1.000
_cell.angle_alpha   90.00
_cell.angle_beta   90.00
_cell.angle_gamma   90.00
#
_symmetry.space_group_name_H-M   'P 1'
#
loop_
_entity.id
_entity.type
_entity.pdbx_description
1 polymer ?
#
loop_
_entity_poly.entity_id
_entity_poly.type
_entity_poly.pdbx_seq_one_letter_code
_entity_poly.pdbx_strand_id
1 'polypeptide(L)'
;IDRRWNEVFRTKLSLDYRTWSKELVGVRNKAAHIGGQDFSKSYAERALDTMALLCEAFDTEGVEEIRALYRKLRYGSEEGSVATTTVATPAQTKAAKGKANDGVMTRSFGQHLPSWRDIMQPHPDVAEGRYRAAEFAADLAQVSRGEGAIEYRDPVEFFSRTYVTEGMAGLLVESLQRISGQGGEPVIQLKTAFGGGKTHSMLALYHMVRGGIRVDHIPSLKPIMDRAGLEKIPKANVAVLVGTALDPTRKKNPANLPKYTVNTIWGEMAYQLVTSAGKPDLYAIVSDSDRRGVSPGSEALKTLLNSCGPCLILMDELVAYAKKIYGVDGLPAGSYDNFITFIQEITEAARASENSIVVASIPESDIEIGGDAGKTALETIEHTFGRMESIWKPVAANEGFEVVRRRLFLDCKDPDARDMVCNAFSSMYQENASDFPMEAKEVEYRNRMVSCYPIHPEIFDRLYGDWATLERFQRTRGVLRLMAAVIHELWMANDSSAMIMPGSIPLNTPNVRDELVRHLPDTWNSIIDREVDGKDSIPYQKDKSTARYGQKLAARRVARTIMLGSAPSTSALRDQTIRGLETSRIRLGVVQPGENIADFNDALNTLHGSLSYLYNNQNGTRFWYDTKPTLRKTSEDRASQVSDEDVVVEIETRLRKLRRENPFSGLHICPVSSNDIPDEQNARLVILRPEDSFRRANGK
;
A
#
# COMPACT_ATOMS: atom_id res chain seq x y z
N ILE A 1 25.50 -24.22 0.51
CA ILE A 1 24.44 -24.02 1.53
C ILE A 1 23.09 -24.47 1.01
N ASP A 2 22.60 -23.98 -0.14
CA ASP A 2 21.24 -24.29 -0.63
C ASP A 2 20.98 -25.79 -0.86
N ARG A 3 21.95 -26.54 -1.43
CA ARG A 3 21.79 -28.00 -1.71
C ARG A 3 21.66 -28.88 -0.46
N ARG A 4 22.21 -28.46 0.69
CA ARG A 4 22.17 -29.20 1.96
C ARG A 4 21.45 -28.46 3.07
N TRP A 5 20.64 -27.47 2.71
CA TRP A 5 19.93 -26.65 3.70
C TRP A 5 19.10 -27.47 4.67
N ASN A 6 18.29 -28.38 4.14
CA ASN A 6 17.40 -29.19 4.98
C ASN A 6 18.12 -30.21 5.89
N GLU A 7 19.32 -30.66 5.48
CA GLU A 7 20.09 -31.66 6.19
C GLU A 7 20.96 -31.06 7.30
N VAL A 8 21.51 -29.85 7.05
CA VAL A 8 22.57 -29.28 7.91
C VAL A 8 22.14 -28.03 8.64
N PHE A 9 21.41 -27.11 7.97
CA PHE A 9 21.21 -25.75 8.45
C PHE A 9 19.81 -25.45 8.96
N ARG A 10 18.76 -26.18 8.54
CA ARG A 10 17.37 -25.91 8.88
C ARG A 10 17.07 -25.83 10.38
N THR A 11 17.81 -26.57 11.20
CA THR A 11 17.62 -26.60 12.65
C THR A 11 18.40 -25.52 13.40
N LYS A 12 19.36 -24.87 12.74
CA LYS A 12 20.30 -23.92 13.37
C LYS A 12 20.17 -22.49 12.83
N LEU A 13 19.66 -22.32 11.61
CA LEU A 13 19.56 -21.02 10.93
C LEU A 13 18.13 -20.77 10.45
N SER A 14 17.69 -19.49 10.44
CA SER A 14 16.39 -19.08 9.88
C SER A 14 16.37 -19.20 8.36
N LEU A 15 15.17 -19.13 7.76
CA LEU A 15 14.99 -19.14 6.30
C LEU A 15 15.63 -17.93 5.61
N ASP A 16 15.85 -16.84 6.33
CA ASP A 16 16.50 -15.63 5.80
C ASP A 16 17.91 -15.91 5.32
N TYR A 17 18.69 -16.71 6.07
CA TYR A 17 20.04 -17.11 5.67
C TYR A 17 20.08 -17.94 4.38
N ARG A 18 19.03 -18.72 4.13
CA ARG A 18 18.88 -19.43 2.86
C ARG A 18 18.64 -18.45 1.71
N THR A 19 17.83 -17.44 1.94
CA THR A 19 17.52 -16.40 0.96
C THR A 19 18.75 -15.56 0.63
N TRP A 20 19.49 -15.11 1.65
CA TRP A 20 20.75 -14.38 1.49
C TRP A 20 21.81 -15.20 0.76
N SER A 21 21.94 -16.50 1.08
CA SER A 21 22.86 -17.39 0.37
C SER A 21 22.52 -17.51 -1.12
N LYS A 22 21.23 -17.60 -1.48
CA LYS A 22 20.78 -17.65 -2.88
C LYS A 22 21.06 -16.32 -3.61
N GLU A 23 20.83 -15.20 -2.94
CA GLU A 23 21.13 -13.87 -3.47
C GLU A 23 22.63 -13.74 -3.80
N LEU A 24 23.52 -14.14 -2.89
CA LEU A 24 24.97 -14.10 -3.12
C LEU A 24 25.45 -15.05 -4.21
N VAL A 25 24.79 -16.22 -4.38
CA VAL A 25 25.05 -17.08 -5.56
C VAL A 25 24.66 -16.36 -6.85
N GLY A 26 23.57 -15.62 -6.84
CA GLY A 26 23.15 -14.76 -7.95
C GLY A 26 24.17 -13.66 -8.26
N VAL A 27 24.67 -12.98 -7.24
CA VAL A 27 25.74 -11.96 -7.36
C VAL A 27 27.01 -12.55 -7.97
N ARG A 28 27.47 -13.71 -7.44
CA ARG A 28 28.66 -14.41 -7.96
C ARG A 28 28.51 -14.81 -9.42
N ASN A 29 27.35 -15.38 -9.79
CA ASN A 29 27.08 -15.80 -11.17
C ASN A 29 27.06 -14.59 -12.11
N LYS A 30 26.43 -13.49 -11.69
CA LYS A 30 26.41 -12.26 -12.47
C LYS A 30 27.80 -11.66 -12.64
N ALA A 31 28.62 -11.64 -11.57
CA ALA A 31 30.01 -11.19 -11.64
C ALA A 31 30.86 -12.03 -12.59
N ALA A 32 30.64 -13.35 -12.64
CA ALA A 32 31.35 -14.25 -13.54
C ALA A 32 31.01 -14.06 -15.04
N HIS A 33 29.85 -13.45 -15.35
CA HIS A 33 29.37 -13.25 -16.72
C HIS A 33 29.45 -11.80 -17.21
N ILE A 34 29.84 -10.85 -16.35
CA ILE A 34 30.00 -9.44 -16.74
C ILE A 34 31.42 -9.24 -17.26
N GLY A 35 31.57 -9.29 -18.57
CA GLY A 35 32.85 -9.00 -19.26
C GLY A 35 33.24 -7.51 -19.17
N GLY A 36 33.72 -7.06 -18.00
CA GLY A 36 34.30 -5.73 -17.84
C GLY A 36 33.32 -4.58 -17.57
N GLN A 37 32.05 -4.84 -17.33
CA GLN A 37 31.10 -3.82 -16.87
C GLN A 37 30.93 -3.85 -15.35
N ASP A 38 30.92 -2.69 -14.70
CA ASP A 38 30.69 -2.59 -13.25
C ASP A 38 29.21 -2.83 -12.88
N PHE A 39 29.01 -3.31 -11.68
CA PHE A 39 27.67 -3.37 -11.09
C PHE A 39 27.11 -1.95 -10.89
N SER A 40 25.80 -1.78 -11.06
CA SER A 40 25.15 -0.54 -10.61
C SER A 40 25.39 -0.33 -9.10
N LYS A 41 25.57 0.93 -8.69
CA LYS A 41 25.84 1.28 -7.29
C LYS A 41 24.84 0.62 -6.32
N SER A 42 23.55 0.71 -6.60
CA SER A 42 22.50 0.11 -5.78
C SER A 42 22.56 -1.43 -5.68
N TYR A 43 22.99 -2.10 -6.76
CA TYR A 43 23.16 -3.54 -6.75
C TYR A 43 24.38 -3.96 -5.93
N ALA A 44 25.48 -3.21 -6.02
CA ALA A 44 26.69 -3.47 -5.24
C ALA A 44 26.47 -3.18 -3.74
N GLU A 45 25.75 -2.11 -3.39
CA GLU A 45 25.35 -1.80 -2.01
C GLU A 45 24.55 -2.95 -1.40
N ARG A 46 23.51 -3.43 -2.10
CA ARG A 46 22.71 -4.55 -1.64
C ARG A 46 23.51 -5.85 -1.48
N ALA A 47 24.43 -6.14 -2.41
CA ALA A 47 25.27 -7.33 -2.31
C ALA A 47 26.21 -7.28 -1.09
N LEU A 48 26.79 -6.13 -0.79
CA LEU A 48 27.66 -5.93 0.39
C LEU A 48 26.87 -6.03 1.70
N ASP A 49 25.65 -5.49 1.74
CA ASP A 49 24.77 -5.58 2.90
C ASP A 49 24.38 -7.05 3.18
N THR A 50 23.96 -7.79 2.15
CA THR A 50 23.65 -9.23 2.26
C THR A 50 24.89 -10.06 2.67
N MET A 51 26.08 -9.69 2.21
CA MET A 51 27.34 -10.33 2.64
C MET A 51 27.60 -10.08 4.13
N ALA A 52 27.44 -8.84 4.60
CA ALA A 52 27.66 -8.49 6.00
C ALA A 52 26.71 -9.26 6.92
N LEU A 53 25.41 -9.27 6.60
CA LEU A 53 24.39 -9.99 7.34
C LEU A 53 24.67 -11.51 7.41
N LEU A 54 25.13 -12.11 6.32
CA LEU A 54 25.46 -13.53 6.29
C LEU A 54 26.72 -13.82 7.11
N CYS A 55 27.76 -12.98 7.04
CA CYS A 55 28.98 -13.12 7.82
C CYS A 55 28.76 -12.94 9.32
N GLU A 56 27.90 -12.00 9.74
CA GLU A 56 27.49 -11.83 11.14
C GLU A 56 26.88 -13.10 11.75
N ALA A 57 26.09 -13.81 10.96
CA ALA A 57 25.44 -15.03 11.39
C ALA A 57 26.43 -16.20 11.68
N PHE A 58 27.62 -16.13 11.09
CA PHE A 58 28.64 -17.18 11.25
C PHE A 58 29.82 -16.71 12.11
N ASP A 59 29.72 -15.53 12.72
CA ASP A 59 30.76 -14.93 13.58
C ASP A 59 32.16 -14.96 12.90
N THR A 60 32.20 -14.52 11.64
CA THR A 60 33.41 -14.56 10.83
C THR A 60 34.16 -13.22 10.87
N GLU A 61 35.49 -13.30 10.93
CA GLU A 61 36.36 -12.14 10.65
C GLU A 61 36.05 -11.60 9.25
N GLY A 62 35.94 -10.28 9.10
CA GLY A 62 35.67 -9.65 7.79
C GLY A 62 34.36 -8.88 7.68
N VAL A 63 33.47 -8.97 8.68
CA VAL A 63 32.23 -8.16 8.70
C VAL A 63 32.54 -6.67 8.63
N GLU A 64 33.53 -6.21 9.40
CA GLU A 64 33.94 -4.80 9.40
C GLU A 64 34.56 -4.35 8.08
N GLU A 65 35.30 -5.23 7.39
CA GLU A 65 35.84 -4.93 6.06
C GLU A 65 34.73 -4.77 5.03
N ILE A 66 33.72 -5.66 5.05
CA ILE A 66 32.56 -5.58 4.18
C ILE A 66 31.76 -4.31 4.46
N ARG A 67 31.55 -3.99 5.74
CA ARG A 67 30.85 -2.75 6.13
C ARG A 67 31.65 -1.49 5.78
N ALA A 68 32.97 -1.52 5.81
CA ALA A 68 33.84 -0.43 5.36
C ALA A 68 33.70 -0.23 3.84
N LEU A 69 33.69 -1.31 3.05
CA LEU A 69 33.44 -1.25 1.61
C LEU A 69 32.05 -0.71 1.30
N TYR A 70 31.02 -1.13 2.04
CA TYR A 70 29.68 -0.62 1.93
C TYR A 70 29.61 0.90 2.19
N ARG A 71 30.23 1.35 3.30
CA ARG A 71 30.31 2.79 3.63
C ARG A 71 31.04 3.58 2.55
N LYS A 72 32.18 3.07 2.04
CA LYS A 72 32.94 3.70 0.97
C LYS A 72 32.15 3.81 -0.34
N LEU A 73 31.39 2.78 -0.69
CA LEU A 73 30.55 2.79 -1.89
C LEU A 73 29.38 3.77 -1.76
N ARG A 74 28.76 3.82 -0.59
CA ARG A 74 27.57 4.62 -0.33
C ARG A 74 27.87 6.10 -0.17
N TYR A 75 28.93 6.43 0.60
CA TYR A 75 29.24 7.81 1.00
C TYR A 75 30.44 8.45 0.29
N GLY A 76 31.17 7.71 -0.54
CA GLY A 76 32.37 8.14 -1.19
C GLY A 76 33.60 8.05 -0.27
N SER A 77 34.82 8.16 -0.84
CA SER A 77 36.06 8.17 -0.08
C SER A 77 36.26 9.57 0.53
N GLU A 78 36.10 9.71 1.84
CA GLU A 78 36.75 10.82 2.56
C GLU A 78 38.22 10.49 2.75
N GLU A 79 39.05 10.86 1.79
CA GLU A 79 40.48 11.12 2.02
C GLU A 79 40.62 12.63 2.13
N GLY A 80 40.90 13.12 3.33
CA GLY A 80 41.32 14.50 3.50
C GLY A 80 41.18 15.04 4.91
N SER A 81 42.25 14.95 5.68
CA SER A 81 42.60 15.87 6.78
C SER A 81 41.90 15.72 8.12
N VAL A 82 42.59 15.01 9.02
CA VAL A 82 42.52 15.25 10.47
C VAL A 82 43.10 16.64 10.74
N ALA A 83 42.26 17.63 10.96
CA ALA A 83 42.61 18.90 11.56
C ALA A 83 41.98 18.96 12.95
N THR A 84 42.84 18.83 13.93
CA THR A 84 42.58 19.12 15.34
C THR A 84 42.12 20.57 15.47
N THR A 85 40.84 20.77 15.78
CA THR A 85 40.31 22.10 16.10
C THR A 85 40.10 22.21 17.60
N THR A 86 41.01 22.94 18.22
CA THR A 86 40.93 23.49 19.58
C THR A 86 39.65 24.29 19.79
N VAL A 87 39.01 24.02 20.93
CA VAL A 87 37.89 24.78 21.47
C VAL A 87 38.26 26.27 21.58
N ALA A 88 37.56 27.13 20.85
CA ALA A 88 37.59 28.58 21.03
C ALA A 88 36.27 29.03 21.66
N THR A 89 36.36 29.56 22.86
CA THR A 89 35.33 30.24 23.65
C THR A 89 34.80 31.47 22.89
N PRO A 90 33.48 31.71 22.81
CA PRO A 90 32.97 32.91 22.15
C PRO A 90 33.21 34.16 23.03
N ALA A 91 33.81 35.15 22.39
CA ALA A 91 33.97 36.48 22.98
C ALA A 91 32.62 37.21 23.06
N GLN A 92 32.43 37.84 24.17
CA GLN A 92 31.31 38.74 24.51
C GLN A 92 31.25 39.93 23.53
N THR A 93 30.14 40.10 22.84
CA THR A 93 29.78 41.37 22.20
C THR A 93 28.71 42.08 23.03
N LYS A 94 29.01 43.34 23.34
CA LYS A 94 28.33 44.23 24.23
C LYS A 94 26.87 44.49 23.82
N ALA A 95 26.01 44.46 24.86
CA ALA A 95 24.62 44.83 24.80
C ALA A 95 24.38 46.29 24.42
N ALA A 96 23.43 46.52 23.52
CA ALA A 96 22.71 47.77 23.40
C ALA A 96 21.42 47.68 24.26
N LYS A 97 21.26 48.56 25.23
CA LYS A 97 20.08 48.67 26.08
C LYS A 97 18.86 49.16 25.28
N GLY A 98 17.87 48.29 25.13
CA GLY A 98 16.51 48.64 24.74
C GLY A 98 15.54 48.04 25.72
N LYS A 99 14.61 48.86 26.19
CA LYS A 99 13.67 48.73 27.30
C LYS A 99 13.02 47.35 27.47
N ALA A 100 12.98 46.92 28.75
CA ALA A 100 12.18 45.81 29.23
C ALA A 100 10.70 45.96 28.84
N ASN A 101 10.13 44.92 28.21
CA ASN A 101 8.72 44.62 28.25
C ASN A 101 8.59 43.19 28.80
N ASP A 102 7.96 43.11 29.95
CA ASP A 102 7.54 41.89 30.61
C ASP A 102 6.64 41.05 29.65
N GLY A 103 6.86 39.75 29.63
CA GLY A 103 5.91 38.81 29.05
C GLY A 103 6.38 38.04 27.83
N VAL A 104 7.61 37.51 27.82
CA VAL A 104 7.93 36.39 26.91
C VAL A 104 7.51 35.10 27.60
N MET A 105 6.26 34.71 27.39
CA MET A 105 5.86 33.31 27.57
C MET A 105 6.68 32.46 26.61
N THR A 106 7.50 31.58 27.15
CA THR A 106 8.09 30.45 26.41
C THR A 106 6.93 29.57 25.92
N ARG A 107 6.52 29.79 24.69
CA ARG A 107 5.52 28.93 24.04
C ARG A 107 6.16 27.56 23.83
N SER A 108 5.65 26.55 24.54
CA SER A 108 6.00 25.17 24.26
C SER A 108 5.55 24.85 22.84
N PHE A 109 6.43 24.25 22.05
CA PHE A 109 6.25 23.95 20.61
C PHE A 109 4.96 23.16 20.29
N GLY A 110 4.31 22.57 21.27
CA GLY A 110 3.16 21.68 21.08
C GLY A 110 1.77 22.32 21.08
N GLN A 111 1.63 23.61 21.38
CA GLN A 111 0.28 24.21 21.54
C GLN A 111 -0.25 25.01 20.34
N HIS A 112 0.51 25.19 19.24
CA HIS A 112 0.11 26.04 18.11
C HIS A 112 0.56 25.57 16.74
N LEU A 113 0.68 24.25 16.49
CA LEU A 113 0.85 23.79 15.12
C LEU A 113 -0.47 24.01 14.35
N PRO A 114 -0.41 24.53 13.11
CA PRO A 114 -1.59 24.64 12.27
C PRO A 114 -2.17 23.26 11.96
N SER A 115 -3.49 23.20 11.81
CA SER A 115 -4.18 22.00 11.37
C SER A 115 -3.79 21.66 9.91
N TRP A 116 -3.75 20.38 9.57
CA TRP A 116 -3.55 19.96 8.20
C TRP A 116 -4.55 20.62 7.23
N ARG A 117 -5.76 20.92 7.69
CA ARG A 117 -6.84 21.56 6.91
C ARG A 117 -6.55 23.01 6.56
N ASP A 118 -5.76 23.69 7.37
CA ASP A 118 -5.36 25.09 7.10
C ASP A 118 -4.31 25.15 5.99
N ILE A 119 -3.48 24.10 5.88
CA ILE A 119 -2.34 24.00 4.97
C ILE A 119 -2.75 23.32 3.64
N MET A 120 -3.56 22.28 3.71
CA MET A 120 -3.97 21.47 2.55
C MET A 120 -5.49 21.49 2.37
N GLN A 121 -5.93 21.52 1.12
CA GLN A 121 -7.34 21.42 0.78
C GLN A 121 -7.58 20.17 -0.08
N PRO A 122 -8.55 19.30 0.28
CA PRO A 122 -8.96 18.22 -0.60
C PRO A 122 -9.54 18.76 -1.91
N HIS A 123 -9.47 17.97 -2.98
CA HIS A 123 -10.24 18.27 -4.19
C HIS A 123 -11.75 18.33 -3.86
N PRO A 124 -12.55 19.15 -4.58
CA PRO A 124 -13.97 19.34 -4.27
C PRO A 124 -14.79 18.05 -4.25
N ASP A 125 -14.51 17.10 -5.14
CA ASP A 125 -15.14 15.78 -5.20
C ASP A 125 -14.89 14.98 -3.90
N VAL A 126 -13.68 15.05 -3.35
CA VAL A 126 -13.30 14.41 -2.08
C VAL A 126 -13.92 15.16 -0.90
N ALA A 127 -13.79 16.50 -0.86
CA ALA A 127 -14.31 17.31 0.23
C ALA A 127 -15.83 17.15 0.41
N GLU A 128 -16.59 17.03 -0.70
CA GLU A 128 -18.04 16.91 -0.71
C GLU A 128 -18.55 15.46 -0.67
N GLY A 129 -17.63 14.47 -0.64
CA GLY A 129 -18.00 13.06 -0.63
C GLY A 129 -18.67 12.55 -1.91
N ARG A 130 -18.52 13.29 -3.01
CA ARG A 130 -19.10 12.95 -4.33
C ARG A 130 -18.29 11.95 -5.13
N TYR A 131 -17.13 11.51 -4.60
CA TYR A 131 -16.34 10.47 -5.23
C TYR A 131 -17.07 9.11 -5.19
N ARG A 132 -17.19 8.47 -6.34
CA ARG A 132 -17.69 7.10 -6.43
C ARG A 132 -16.52 6.13 -6.50
N ALA A 133 -16.69 4.93 -5.96
CA ALA A 133 -15.66 3.88 -6.04
C ALA A 133 -15.24 3.57 -7.49
N ALA A 134 -16.16 3.78 -8.46
CA ALA A 134 -15.90 3.65 -9.89
C ALA A 134 -15.02 4.78 -10.45
N GLU A 135 -14.99 5.96 -9.82
CA GLU A 135 -14.27 7.12 -10.32
C GLU A 135 -12.74 7.03 -10.12
N PHE A 136 -12.28 6.12 -9.26
CA PHE A 136 -10.84 5.78 -9.17
C PHE A 136 -10.43 4.67 -10.17
N ALA A 137 -11.33 4.27 -11.07
CA ALA A 137 -11.07 3.36 -12.17
C ALA A 137 -11.01 4.16 -13.47
N ALA A 138 -9.80 4.46 -13.93
CA ALA A 138 -9.60 4.99 -15.26
C ALA A 138 -10.18 4.03 -16.31
N ASP A 139 -11.07 4.50 -17.17
CA ASP A 139 -11.66 3.72 -18.27
C ASP A 139 -11.29 4.35 -19.62
N LEU A 140 -10.31 3.75 -20.26
CA LEU A 140 -9.77 4.23 -21.52
C LEU A 140 -10.82 4.19 -22.64
N ALA A 141 -11.73 3.20 -22.62
CA ALA A 141 -12.77 3.07 -23.64
C ALA A 141 -13.82 4.20 -23.52
N GLN A 142 -14.25 4.55 -22.29
CA GLN A 142 -15.18 5.66 -22.07
C GLN A 142 -14.53 6.98 -22.48
N VAL A 143 -13.31 7.26 -22.03
CA VAL A 143 -12.60 8.49 -22.36
C VAL A 143 -12.39 8.66 -23.87
N SER A 144 -12.07 7.59 -24.58
CA SER A 144 -11.90 7.63 -26.05
C SER A 144 -13.19 8.00 -26.79
N ARG A 145 -14.37 7.70 -26.20
CA ARG A 145 -15.69 8.10 -26.72
C ARG A 145 -16.13 9.48 -26.25
N GLY A 146 -15.33 10.18 -25.44
CA GLY A 146 -15.69 11.45 -24.83
C GLY A 146 -16.66 11.34 -23.65
N GLU A 147 -16.76 10.14 -23.07
CA GLU A 147 -17.59 9.81 -21.90
C GLU A 147 -16.73 9.76 -20.62
N GLY A 148 -17.38 9.52 -19.48
CA GLY A 148 -16.72 9.35 -18.19
C GLY A 148 -16.53 10.66 -17.41
N ALA A 149 -15.89 10.54 -16.24
CA ALA A 149 -15.68 11.64 -15.32
C ALA A 149 -14.71 12.69 -15.92
N ILE A 150 -14.93 13.96 -15.58
CA ILE A 150 -14.20 15.09 -16.18
C ILE A 150 -12.70 15.02 -15.91
N GLU A 151 -12.30 14.53 -14.73
CA GLU A 151 -10.89 14.36 -14.34
C GLU A 151 -10.12 13.31 -15.16
N TYR A 152 -10.83 12.45 -15.91
CA TYR A 152 -10.22 11.53 -16.87
C TYR A 152 -10.42 11.96 -18.31
N ARG A 153 -11.48 12.73 -18.60
CA ARG A 153 -11.85 13.14 -19.96
C ARG A 153 -11.17 14.43 -20.41
N ASP A 154 -11.05 15.40 -19.49
CA ASP A 154 -10.38 16.67 -19.77
C ASP A 154 -8.88 16.55 -19.53
N PRO A 155 -8.02 16.86 -20.53
CA PRO A 155 -6.57 16.68 -20.39
C PRO A 155 -5.94 17.62 -19.35
N VAL A 156 -6.47 18.83 -19.13
CA VAL A 156 -5.93 19.76 -18.13
C VAL A 156 -6.26 19.27 -16.74
N GLU A 157 -7.52 18.88 -16.49
CA GLU A 157 -7.94 18.27 -15.24
C GLU A 157 -7.20 16.97 -14.96
N PHE A 158 -7.01 16.12 -15.98
CA PHE A 158 -6.27 14.88 -15.85
C PHE A 158 -4.83 15.10 -15.36
N PHE A 159 -4.06 15.94 -16.03
CA PHE A 159 -2.67 16.20 -15.65
C PHE A 159 -2.54 17.03 -14.38
N SER A 160 -3.52 17.88 -14.04
CA SER A 160 -3.53 18.61 -12.76
C SER A 160 -3.59 17.67 -11.55
N ARG A 161 -4.28 16.53 -11.69
CA ARG A 161 -4.48 15.53 -10.65
C ARG A 161 -3.54 14.31 -10.77
N THR A 162 -2.71 14.29 -11.82
CA THR A 162 -1.78 13.20 -12.08
C THR A 162 -0.39 13.56 -11.56
N TYR A 163 0.14 12.72 -10.68
CA TYR A 163 1.56 12.72 -10.40
C TYR A 163 2.28 11.95 -11.51
N VAL A 164 3.15 12.62 -12.24
CA VAL A 164 3.94 12.00 -13.30
C VAL A 164 5.11 11.27 -12.66
N THR A 165 4.98 9.95 -12.49
CA THR A 165 6.03 9.08 -11.96
C THR A 165 7.21 9.00 -12.94
N GLU A 166 8.39 8.60 -12.45
CA GLU A 166 9.55 8.41 -13.33
C GLU A 166 9.27 7.36 -14.43
N GLY A 167 8.55 6.29 -14.06
CA GLY A 167 8.08 5.31 -15.05
C GLY A 167 7.17 5.93 -16.10
N MET A 168 6.18 6.71 -15.70
CA MET A 168 5.29 7.40 -16.65
C MET A 168 6.06 8.43 -17.49
N ALA A 169 6.95 9.21 -16.90
CA ALA A 169 7.76 10.19 -17.61
C ALA A 169 8.60 9.55 -18.71
N GLY A 170 9.27 8.46 -18.40
CA GLY A 170 10.03 7.71 -19.40
C GLY A 170 9.14 7.16 -20.52
N LEU A 171 7.99 6.55 -20.20
CA LEU A 171 7.01 6.10 -21.20
C LEU A 171 6.58 7.22 -22.14
N LEU A 172 6.28 8.41 -21.59
CA LEU A 172 5.90 9.58 -22.38
C LEU A 172 7.05 10.04 -23.29
N VAL A 173 8.27 10.13 -22.77
CA VAL A 173 9.48 10.52 -23.53
C VAL A 173 9.70 9.59 -24.70
N GLU A 174 9.80 8.28 -24.46
CA GLU A 174 10.01 7.25 -25.49
C GLU A 174 8.92 7.29 -26.58
N SER A 175 7.65 7.41 -26.16
CA SER A 175 6.52 7.48 -27.08
C SER A 175 6.56 8.74 -27.94
N LEU A 176 6.89 9.89 -27.35
CA LEU A 176 7.01 11.16 -28.09
C LEU A 176 8.15 11.14 -29.10
N GLN A 177 9.32 10.57 -28.71
CA GLN A 177 10.45 10.41 -29.61
C GLN A 177 10.09 9.48 -30.79
N ARG A 178 9.38 8.38 -30.50
CA ARG A 178 8.92 7.47 -31.56
C ARG A 178 7.95 8.12 -32.53
N ILE A 179 6.94 8.82 -32.03
CA ILE A 179 5.94 9.53 -32.84
C ILE A 179 6.56 10.65 -33.68
N SER A 180 7.63 11.27 -33.17
CA SER A 180 8.38 12.33 -33.87
C SER A 180 9.41 11.80 -34.88
N GLY A 181 9.62 10.49 -34.96
CA GLY A 181 10.63 9.89 -35.81
C GLY A 181 12.08 10.10 -35.32
N GLN A 182 12.26 10.40 -34.02
CA GLN A 182 13.59 10.62 -33.39
C GLN A 182 14.15 9.37 -32.70
N GLY A 183 13.56 8.20 -32.92
CA GLY A 183 13.88 6.95 -32.23
C GLY A 183 12.77 6.50 -31.31
N GLY A 184 13.11 5.81 -30.24
CA GLY A 184 12.14 5.23 -29.29
C GLY A 184 11.63 3.87 -29.68
N GLU A 185 11.11 3.12 -28.69
CA GLU A 185 10.64 1.76 -28.87
C GLU A 185 9.31 1.70 -29.65
N PRO A 186 9.19 0.86 -30.67
CA PRO A 186 7.97 0.74 -31.46
C PRO A 186 6.85 -0.01 -30.74
N VAL A 187 7.20 -0.84 -29.74
CA VAL A 187 6.27 -1.67 -28.97
C VAL A 187 6.65 -1.61 -27.50
N ILE A 188 5.71 -1.18 -26.66
CA ILE A 188 5.89 -1.09 -25.22
C ILE A 188 4.84 -1.93 -24.50
N GLN A 189 5.28 -2.76 -23.58
CA GLN A 189 4.44 -3.57 -22.72
C GLN A 189 4.37 -2.98 -21.29
N LEU A 190 3.18 -2.59 -20.86
CA LEU A 190 2.94 -2.16 -19.50
C LEU A 190 2.60 -3.38 -18.63
N LYS A 191 3.58 -3.86 -17.87
CA LYS A 191 3.44 -5.05 -17.02
C LYS A 191 3.52 -4.69 -15.54
N THR A 192 2.39 -4.72 -14.85
CA THR A 192 2.29 -4.51 -13.40
C THR A 192 1.10 -5.27 -12.86
N ALA A 193 1.10 -5.53 -11.54
CA ALA A 193 -0.05 -6.03 -10.84
C ALA A 193 -1.27 -5.09 -10.97
N PHE A 194 -2.47 -5.61 -10.67
CA PHE A 194 -3.71 -4.87 -10.73
C PHE A 194 -3.64 -3.57 -9.90
N GLY A 195 -4.09 -2.47 -10.47
CA GLY A 195 -4.02 -1.15 -9.81
C GLY A 195 -2.66 -0.45 -9.93
N GLY A 196 -1.70 -0.98 -10.70
CA GLY A 196 -0.36 -0.41 -10.91
C GLY A 196 -0.28 0.75 -11.91
N GLY A 197 -1.40 1.35 -12.32
CA GLY A 197 -1.39 2.56 -13.17
C GLY A 197 -1.30 2.33 -14.68
N LYS A 198 -1.45 1.10 -15.19
CA LYS A 198 -1.39 0.78 -16.65
C LYS A 198 -2.33 1.64 -17.49
N THR A 199 -3.62 1.56 -17.22
CA THR A 199 -4.66 2.33 -17.93
C THR A 199 -4.47 3.84 -17.76
N HIS A 200 -4.03 4.30 -16.57
CA HIS A 200 -3.75 5.71 -16.30
C HIS A 200 -2.59 6.25 -17.15
N SER A 201 -1.53 5.45 -17.33
CA SER A 201 -0.41 5.80 -18.21
C SER A 201 -0.80 5.83 -19.68
N MET A 202 -1.70 4.92 -20.12
CA MET A 202 -2.27 4.98 -21.46
C MET A 202 -3.14 6.21 -21.68
N LEU A 203 -3.91 6.66 -20.67
CA LEU A 203 -4.65 7.90 -20.74
C LEU A 203 -3.74 9.12 -20.85
N ALA A 204 -2.61 9.14 -20.14
CA ALA A 204 -1.61 10.18 -20.27
C ALA A 204 -1.09 10.29 -21.72
N LEU A 205 -0.74 9.16 -22.33
CA LEU A 205 -0.34 9.10 -23.73
C LEU A 205 -1.47 9.56 -24.67
N TYR A 206 -2.68 9.05 -24.47
CA TYR A 206 -3.86 9.41 -25.26
C TYR A 206 -4.09 10.92 -25.28
N HIS A 207 -4.13 11.53 -24.11
CA HIS A 207 -4.32 12.98 -24.00
C HIS A 207 -3.17 13.75 -24.65
N MET A 208 -1.94 13.31 -24.41
CA MET A 208 -0.77 14.04 -24.86
C MET A 208 -0.71 14.16 -26.40
N VAL A 209 -1.01 13.09 -27.14
CA VAL A 209 -0.81 13.07 -28.60
C VAL A 209 -2.06 13.30 -29.45
N ARG A 210 -3.25 13.27 -28.85
CA ARG A 210 -4.51 13.51 -29.58
C ARG A 210 -4.62 14.93 -30.17
N GLY A 211 -3.88 15.87 -29.59
CA GLY A 211 -3.89 17.28 -29.96
C GLY A 211 -4.79 18.12 -29.06
N GLY A 212 -4.53 19.44 -29.04
CA GLY A 212 -5.28 20.40 -28.24
C GLY A 212 -4.64 20.77 -26.89
N ILE A 213 -3.58 20.07 -26.48
CA ILE A 213 -2.81 20.42 -25.29
C ILE A 213 -1.70 21.42 -25.65
N ARG A 214 -1.56 22.45 -24.83
CA ARG A 214 -0.43 23.38 -24.85
C ARG A 214 0.40 23.14 -23.58
N VAL A 215 1.72 22.99 -23.73
CA VAL A 215 2.65 22.78 -22.62
C VAL A 215 2.56 23.90 -21.58
N ASP A 216 2.31 25.13 -22.03
CA ASP A 216 2.16 26.31 -21.15
C ASP A 216 1.00 26.17 -20.15
N HIS A 217 -0.04 25.41 -20.50
CA HIS A 217 -1.20 25.19 -19.64
C HIS A 217 -1.00 24.03 -18.64
N ILE A 218 0.02 23.21 -18.82
CA ILE A 218 0.29 22.02 -18.00
C ILE A 218 1.78 21.99 -17.64
N PRO A 219 2.20 22.68 -16.57
CA PRO A 219 3.60 22.81 -16.19
C PRO A 219 4.33 21.46 -15.98
N SER A 220 3.61 20.42 -15.57
CA SER A 220 4.18 19.08 -15.37
C SER A 220 4.66 18.38 -16.64
N LEU A 221 4.26 18.86 -17.82
CA LEU A 221 4.70 18.33 -19.12
C LEU A 221 6.02 18.94 -19.60
N LYS A 222 6.43 20.10 -19.08
CA LYS A 222 7.66 20.75 -19.53
C LYS A 222 8.92 19.88 -19.35
N PRO A 223 9.17 19.26 -18.18
CA PRO A 223 10.31 18.36 -18.01
C PRO A 223 10.31 17.17 -18.97
N ILE A 224 9.13 16.69 -19.36
CA ILE A 224 8.96 15.58 -20.31
C ILE A 224 9.38 16.02 -21.70
N MET A 225 8.93 17.21 -22.12
CA MET A 225 9.28 17.79 -23.43
C MET A 225 10.76 18.08 -23.53
N ASP A 226 11.36 18.65 -22.48
CA ASP A 226 12.80 18.92 -22.39
C ASP A 226 13.61 17.62 -22.51
N ARG A 227 13.21 16.55 -21.81
CA ARG A 227 13.83 15.22 -21.90
C ARG A 227 13.65 14.57 -23.28
N ALA A 228 12.50 14.77 -23.91
CA ALA A 228 12.23 14.26 -25.25
C ALA A 228 12.98 15.06 -26.36
N GLY A 229 13.52 16.23 -26.05
CA GLY A 229 14.16 17.11 -27.02
C GLY A 229 13.19 17.75 -28.01
N LEU A 230 11.93 18.00 -27.57
CA LEU A 230 10.86 18.49 -28.43
C LEU A 230 10.34 19.86 -27.97
N GLU A 231 10.22 20.80 -28.90
CA GLU A 231 9.62 22.12 -28.62
C GLU A 231 8.09 22.10 -28.60
N LYS A 232 7.46 21.16 -29.31
CA LYS A 232 6.02 21.04 -29.44
C LYS A 232 5.60 19.56 -29.31
N ILE A 233 4.43 19.35 -28.70
CA ILE A 233 3.84 18.00 -28.59
C ILE A 233 3.45 17.53 -30.01
N PRO A 234 3.96 16.39 -30.48
CA PRO A 234 3.58 15.82 -31.78
C PRO A 234 2.13 15.32 -31.71
N LYS A 235 1.39 15.54 -32.78
CA LYS A 235 0.05 14.99 -32.93
C LYS A 235 0.11 13.62 -33.60
N ALA A 236 -0.61 12.64 -33.08
CA ALA A 236 -0.76 11.31 -33.67
C ALA A 236 -2.23 10.93 -33.85
N ASN A 237 -2.50 10.06 -34.83
CA ASN A 237 -3.78 9.37 -34.97
C ASN A 237 -3.82 8.21 -33.98
N VAL A 238 -4.87 8.14 -33.16
CA VAL A 238 -4.94 7.19 -32.04
C VAL A 238 -6.00 6.15 -32.30
N ALA A 239 -5.63 4.87 -32.10
CA ALA A 239 -6.57 3.77 -31.98
C ALA A 239 -6.56 3.24 -30.54
N VAL A 240 -7.75 3.03 -29.96
CA VAL A 240 -7.97 2.54 -28.59
C VAL A 240 -8.74 1.23 -28.66
N LEU A 241 -8.11 0.15 -28.21
CA LEU A 241 -8.65 -1.19 -28.19
C LEU A 241 -8.69 -1.70 -26.75
N VAL A 242 -9.87 -1.75 -26.15
CA VAL A 242 -10.07 -2.24 -24.79
C VAL A 242 -10.81 -3.55 -24.81
N GLY A 243 -10.14 -4.64 -24.41
CA GLY A 243 -10.63 -6.01 -24.56
C GLY A 243 -11.94 -6.29 -23.84
N THR A 244 -12.20 -5.65 -22.70
CA THR A 244 -13.49 -5.77 -21.99
C THR A 244 -14.62 -5.08 -22.71
N ALA A 245 -14.36 -3.98 -23.41
CA ALA A 245 -15.35 -3.19 -24.14
C ALA A 245 -15.67 -3.73 -25.54
N LEU A 246 -14.76 -4.51 -26.13
CA LEU A 246 -14.96 -5.12 -27.45
C LEU A 246 -15.88 -6.36 -27.34
N ASP A 247 -16.89 -6.41 -28.23
CA ASP A 247 -17.81 -7.54 -28.36
C ASP A 247 -17.49 -8.32 -29.67
N PRO A 248 -16.98 -9.56 -29.59
CA PRO A 248 -16.59 -10.33 -30.76
C PRO A 248 -17.78 -10.85 -31.60
N THR A 249 -19.01 -10.76 -31.06
CA THR A 249 -20.22 -11.21 -31.76
C THR A 249 -20.87 -10.11 -32.62
N ARG A 250 -20.50 -8.85 -32.36
CA ARG A 250 -21.18 -7.69 -32.89
C ARG A 250 -20.48 -7.10 -34.12
N LYS A 251 -21.24 -6.92 -35.21
CA LYS A 251 -20.82 -6.17 -36.39
C LYS A 251 -21.14 -4.68 -36.21
N LYS A 252 -20.24 -3.81 -36.64
CA LYS A 252 -20.39 -2.36 -36.55
C LYS A 252 -20.48 -1.75 -37.95
N ASN A 253 -21.49 -0.97 -38.23
CA ASN A 253 -21.67 -0.24 -39.50
C ASN A 253 -21.54 1.27 -39.23
N PRO A 254 -20.32 1.84 -39.27
CA PRO A 254 -20.12 3.22 -38.97
C PRO A 254 -20.71 4.17 -40.03
N ALA A 255 -21.42 5.22 -39.61
CA ALA A 255 -22.02 6.17 -40.53
C ALA A 255 -20.99 6.91 -41.41
N ASN A 256 -19.78 7.13 -40.90
CA ASN A 256 -18.68 7.76 -41.63
C ASN A 256 -17.88 6.76 -42.51
N LEU A 257 -18.26 5.46 -42.49
CA LEU A 257 -17.67 4.40 -43.34
C LEU A 257 -18.77 3.54 -44.00
N PRO A 258 -19.70 4.14 -44.76
CA PRO A 258 -20.95 3.45 -45.18
C PRO A 258 -20.77 2.28 -46.10
N LYS A 259 -19.60 2.15 -46.76
CA LYS A 259 -19.25 1.06 -47.65
C LYS A 259 -18.75 -0.21 -46.95
N TYR A 260 -18.43 -0.11 -45.65
CA TYR A 260 -17.73 -1.15 -44.90
C TYR A 260 -18.45 -1.53 -43.61
N THR A 261 -18.34 -2.80 -43.26
CA THR A 261 -18.75 -3.31 -41.93
C THR A 261 -17.49 -3.67 -41.17
N VAL A 262 -17.37 -3.21 -39.93
CA VAL A 262 -16.25 -3.55 -39.05
C VAL A 262 -16.63 -4.77 -38.21
N ASN A 263 -15.85 -5.82 -38.28
CA ASN A 263 -16.14 -7.11 -37.64
C ASN A 263 -15.08 -7.47 -36.58
N THR A 264 -13.83 -7.18 -36.84
CA THR A 264 -12.67 -7.71 -36.12
C THR A 264 -11.97 -6.62 -35.30
N ILE A 265 -11.05 -7.02 -34.41
CA ILE A 265 -10.23 -6.08 -33.65
C ILE A 265 -9.30 -5.26 -34.56
N TRP A 266 -8.75 -5.86 -35.63
CA TRP A 266 -7.94 -5.11 -36.62
C TRP A 266 -8.79 -4.19 -37.48
N GLY A 267 -10.01 -4.60 -37.78
CA GLY A 267 -10.99 -3.72 -38.44
C GLY A 267 -11.34 -2.51 -37.57
N GLU A 268 -11.57 -2.71 -36.27
CA GLU A 268 -11.83 -1.62 -35.34
C GLU A 268 -10.61 -0.67 -35.20
N MET A 269 -9.40 -1.20 -35.13
CA MET A 269 -8.16 -0.41 -35.14
C MET A 269 -8.06 0.45 -36.42
N ALA A 270 -8.22 -0.19 -37.58
CA ALA A 270 -8.15 0.51 -38.86
C ALA A 270 -9.22 1.59 -38.98
N TYR A 271 -10.47 1.29 -38.58
CA TYR A 271 -11.57 2.24 -38.53
C TYR A 271 -11.23 3.52 -37.71
N GLN A 272 -10.69 3.34 -36.53
CA GLN A 272 -10.30 4.46 -35.66
C GLN A 272 -9.17 5.27 -36.27
N LEU A 273 -8.14 4.63 -36.84
CA LEU A 273 -7.00 5.32 -37.46
C LEU A 273 -7.41 6.11 -38.71
N VAL A 274 -8.16 5.48 -39.66
CA VAL A 274 -8.58 6.19 -40.87
C VAL A 274 -9.54 7.33 -40.60
N THR A 275 -10.40 7.18 -39.57
CA THR A 275 -11.31 8.22 -39.11
C THR A 275 -10.52 9.39 -38.50
N SER A 276 -9.57 9.11 -37.62
CA SER A 276 -8.70 10.12 -37.01
C SER A 276 -7.85 10.85 -38.05
N ALA A 277 -7.35 10.13 -39.05
CA ALA A 277 -6.56 10.68 -40.16
C ALA A 277 -7.39 11.45 -41.20
N GLY A 278 -8.72 11.32 -41.15
CA GLY A 278 -9.61 11.90 -42.17
C GLY A 278 -9.49 11.23 -43.55
N LYS A 279 -9.06 9.95 -43.60
CA LYS A 279 -8.76 9.18 -44.82
C LYS A 279 -9.57 7.89 -44.87
N PRO A 280 -10.91 7.90 -44.95
CA PRO A 280 -11.77 6.73 -44.86
C PRO A 280 -11.51 5.67 -45.95
N ASP A 281 -11.06 6.09 -47.11
CA ASP A 281 -10.78 5.16 -48.20
C ASP A 281 -9.63 4.16 -47.91
N LEU A 282 -8.73 4.52 -47.01
CA LEU A 282 -7.64 3.62 -46.60
C LEU A 282 -8.13 2.38 -45.83
N TYR A 283 -9.40 2.34 -45.40
CA TYR A 283 -9.98 1.12 -44.82
C TYR A 283 -9.97 -0.06 -45.81
N ALA A 284 -9.97 0.21 -47.10
CA ALA A 284 -9.86 -0.80 -48.16
C ALA A 284 -8.67 -1.75 -47.96
N ILE A 285 -7.57 -1.26 -47.36
CA ILE A 285 -6.36 -2.07 -47.09
C ILE A 285 -6.66 -3.31 -46.26
N VAL A 286 -7.57 -3.22 -45.29
CA VAL A 286 -7.92 -4.30 -44.37
C VAL A 286 -9.33 -4.86 -44.57
N SER A 287 -10.13 -4.30 -45.45
CA SER A 287 -11.56 -4.60 -45.59
C SER A 287 -11.88 -6.06 -45.92
N ASP A 288 -11.08 -6.72 -46.77
CA ASP A 288 -11.30 -8.12 -47.14
C ASP A 288 -10.89 -9.06 -45.98
N SER A 289 -9.79 -8.80 -45.31
CA SER A 289 -9.33 -9.55 -44.15
C SER A 289 -10.30 -9.39 -42.97
N ASP A 290 -10.81 -8.18 -42.75
CA ASP A 290 -11.83 -7.90 -41.71
C ASP A 290 -13.13 -8.65 -42.00
N ARG A 291 -13.59 -8.66 -43.27
CA ARG A 291 -14.82 -9.35 -43.66
C ARG A 291 -14.69 -10.87 -43.49
N ARG A 292 -13.51 -11.43 -43.73
CA ARG A 292 -13.23 -12.87 -43.62
C ARG A 292 -12.86 -13.33 -42.22
N GLY A 293 -12.58 -12.43 -41.29
CA GLY A 293 -12.08 -12.76 -39.96
C GLY A 293 -10.67 -13.35 -39.95
N VAL A 294 -9.83 -13.00 -40.93
CA VAL A 294 -8.44 -13.47 -41.09
C VAL A 294 -7.52 -12.27 -40.91
N SER A 295 -6.38 -12.42 -40.18
CA SER A 295 -5.42 -11.35 -40.01
C SER A 295 -4.88 -10.80 -41.32
N PRO A 296 -4.70 -9.47 -41.46
CA PRO A 296 -4.40 -8.82 -42.75
C PRO A 296 -2.95 -8.97 -43.22
N GLY A 297 -2.05 -9.44 -42.36
CA GLY A 297 -0.61 -9.50 -42.66
C GLY A 297 0.16 -8.23 -42.27
N SER A 298 1.43 -8.40 -41.87
CA SER A 298 2.27 -7.31 -41.38
C SER A 298 2.52 -6.21 -42.43
N GLU A 299 2.62 -6.54 -43.71
CA GLU A 299 2.81 -5.56 -44.80
C GLU A 299 1.57 -4.67 -45.02
N ALA A 300 0.35 -5.25 -44.97
CA ALA A 300 -0.88 -4.47 -45.07
C ALA A 300 -1.02 -3.53 -43.88
N LEU A 301 -0.73 -4.02 -42.67
CA LEU A 301 -0.74 -3.21 -41.45
C LEU A 301 0.31 -2.09 -41.51
N LYS A 302 1.52 -2.35 -41.95
CA LYS A 302 2.58 -1.36 -42.15
C LYS A 302 2.15 -0.28 -43.15
N THR A 303 1.54 -0.68 -44.28
CA THR A 303 1.01 0.25 -45.25
C THR A 303 -0.06 1.16 -44.63
N LEU A 304 -0.99 0.60 -43.85
CA LEU A 304 -2.00 1.34 -43.14
C LEU A 304 -1.39 2.34 -42.16
N LEU A 305 -0.43 1.89 -41.32
CA LEU A 305 0.23 2.72 -40.32
C LEU A 305 0.98 3.89 -40.98
N ASN A 306 1.76 3.65 -42.00
CA ASN A 306 2.49 4.69 -42.74
C ASN A 306 1.55 5.68 -43.42
N SER A 307 0.43 5.19 -43.99
CA SER A 307 -0.56 6.03 -44.66
C SER A 307 -1.38 6.91 -43.68
N CYS A 308 -1.58 6.41 -42.47
CA CYS A 308 -2.29 7.15 -41.36
C CYS A 308 -1.34 7.83 -40.40
N GLY A 309 -0.02 7.64 -40.52
CA GLY A 309 0.95 8.08 -39.53
C GLY A 309 1.01 9.59 -39.28
N PRO A 310 1.56 10.02 -38.14
CA PRO A 310 2.00 9.18 -37.00
C PRO A 310 0.84 8.49 -36.28
N CYS A 311 1.08 7.26 -35.77
CA CYS A 311 0.03 6.44 -35.14
C CYS A 311 0.41 6.03 -33.71
N LEU A 312 -0.57 6.13 -32.79
CA LEU A 312 -0.52 5.50 -31.46
C LEU A 312 -1.62 4.46 -31.35
N ILE A 313 -1.25 3.21 -31.08
CA ILE A 313 -2.18 2.11 -30.83
C ILE A 313 -2.13 1.74 -29.35
N LEU A 314 -3.22 1.94 -28.63
CA LEU A 314 -3.38 1.60 -27.23
C LEU A 314 -4.23 0.34 -27.11
N MET A 315 -3.66 -0.69 -26.48
CA MET A 315 -4.29 -1.99 -26.29
C MET A 315 -4.39 -2.31 -24.81
N ASP A 316 -5.59 -2.20 -24.25
CA ASP A 316 -5.84 -2.48 -22.82
C ASP A 316 -6.67 -3.76 -22.65
N GLU A 317 -6.36 -4.53 -21.60
CA GLU A 317 -7.11 -5.73 -21.22
C GLU A 317 -7.26 -6.79 -22.34
N LEU A 318 -6.24 -6.98 -23.17
CA LEU A 318 -6.26 -7.92 -24.31
C LEU A 318 -6.59 -9.36 -23.91
N VAL A 319 -6.14 -9.80 -22.72
CA VAL A 319 -6.43 -11.15 -22.22
C VAL A 319 -7.93 -11.35 -21.99
N ALA A 320 -8.65 -10.31 -21.59
CA ALA A 320 -10.11 -10.38 -21.45
C ALA A 320 -10.80 -10.58 -22.81
N TYR A 321 -10.28 -9.96 -23.88
CA TYR A 321 -10.78 -10.19 -25.25
C TYR A 321 -10.45 -11.60 -25.74
N ALA A 322 -9.22 -12.05 -25.53
CA ALA A 322 -8.78 -13.39 -25.88
C ALA A 322 -9.68 -14.49 -25.26
N LYS A 323 -10.06 -14.33 -23.99
CA LYS A 323 -10.99 -15.25 -23.29
C LYS A 323 -12.37 -15.31 -23.94
N LYS A 324 -12.87 -14.20 -24.49
CA LYS A 324 -14.20 -14.18 -25.15
C LYS A 324 -14.24 -14.98 -26.44
N ILE A 325 -13.09 -15.15 -27.11
CA ILE A 325 -12.98 -15.82 -28.42
C ILE A 325 -12.32 -17.20 -28.30
N TYR A 326 -11.73 -17.55 -27.18
CA TYR A 326 -11.03 -18.83 -26.98
C TYR A 326 -12.01 -20.00 -27.03
N GLY A 327 -11.77 -20.93 -27.98
CA GLY A 327 -12.61 -22.12 -28.18
C GLY A 327 -14.02 -21.85 -28.74
N VAL A 328 -14.25 -20.65 -29.30
CA VAL A 328 -15.54 -20.26 -29.89
C VAL A 328 -15.37 -20.14 -31.42
N ASP A 329 -16.13 -20.93 -32.19
CA ASP A 329 -16.10 -20.90 -33.63
C ASP A 329 -17.19 -20.00 -34.24
N GLY A 330 -16.98 -19.55 -35.48
CA GLY A 330 -17.98 -18.84 -36.27
C GLY A 330 -18.24 -17.39 -35.85
N LEU A 331 -17.38 -16.80 -35.01
CA LEU A 331 -17.49 -15.40 -34.61
C LEU A 331 -17.19 -14.45 -35.78
N PRO A 332 -17.95 -13.35 -35.93
CA PRO A 332 -17.61 -12.28 -36.88
C PRO A 332 -16.20 -11.72 -36.67
N ALA A 333 -15.74 -11.70 -35.44
CA ALA A 333 -14.41 -11.21 -35.04
C ALA A 333 -13.25 -12.12 -35.52
N GLY A 334 -13.53 -13.28 -36.09
CA GLY A 334 -12.51 -14.29 -36.43
C GLY A 334 -12.21 -15.26 -35.29
N SER A 335 -11.21 -16.10 -35.47
CA SER A 335 -10.79 -17.09 -34.47
C SER A 335 -9.74 -16.53 -33.50
N TYR A 336 -9.52 -17.26 -32.38
CA TYR A 336 -8.46 -16.99 -31.43
C TYR A 336 -7.07 -16.97 -32.11
N ASP A 337 -6.79 -17.93 -33.00
CA ASP A 337 -5.49 -18.00 -33.69
C ASP A 337 -5.26 -16.82 -34.65
N ASN A 338 -6.31 -16.32 -35.30
CA ASN A 338 -6.22 -15.09 -36.09
C ASN A 338 -5.97 -13.86 -35.24
N PHE A 339 -6.53 -13.80 -34.02
CA PHE A 339 -6.26 -12.73 -33.07
C PHE A 339 -4.79 -12.75 -32.61
N ILE A 340 -4.25 -13.91 -32.27
CA ILE A 340 -2.84 -14.03 -31.85
C ILE A 340 -1.91 -13.67 -33.03
N THR A 341 -2.24 -14.13 -34.24
CA THR A 341 -1.51 -13.76 -35.48
C THR A 341 -1.53 -12.25 -35.69
N PHE A 342 -2.69 -11.59 -35.50
CA PHE A 342 -2.80 -10.13 -35.60
C PHE A 342 -1.90 -9.42 -34.58
N ILE A 343 -1.83 -9.89 -33.31
CA ILE A 343 -0.95 -9.32 -32.32
C ILE A 343 0.52 -9.37 -32.73
N GLN A 344 0.95 -10.50 -33.33
CA GLN A 344 2.30 -10.61 -33.89
C GLN A 344 2.50 -9.64 -35.05
N GLU A 345 1.60 -9.66 -36.05
CA GLU A 345 1.71 -8.85 -37.26
C GLU A 345 1.70 -7.35 -36.99
N ILE A 346 0.91 -6.87 -36.03
CA ILE A 346 0.89 -5.45 -35.68
C ILE A 346 2.18 -4.99 -34.98
N THR A 347 2.80 -5.85 -34.15
CA THR A 347 4.09 -5.53 -33.52
C THR A 347 5.21 -5.48 -34.60
N GLU A 348 5.20 -6.36 -35.57
CA GLU A 348 6.12 -6.36 -36.73
C GLU A 348 5.91 -5.11 -37.61
N ALA A 349 4.64 -4.77 -37.88
CA ALA A 349 4.27 -3.60 -38.68
C ALA A 349 4.69 -2.28 -37.97
N ALA A 350 4.48 -2.17 -36.65
CA ALA A 350 4.91 -1.01 -35.87
C ALA A 350 6.43 -0.82 -35.88
N ARG A 351 7.18 -1.94 -35.80
CA ARG A 351 8.65 -1.92 -35.90
C ARG A 351 9.12 -1.47 -37.30
N ALA A 352 8.45 -1.93 -38.33
CA ALA A 352 8.77 -1.60 -39.73
C ALA A 352 8.26 -0.22 -40.17
N SER A 353 7.45 0.46 -39.36
CA SER A 353 6.98 1.81 -39.61
C SER A 353 7.92 2.86 -38.99
N GLU A 354 7.95 4.08 -39.52
CA GLU A 354 8.88 5.13 -39.08
C GLU A 354 8.44 5.78 -37.76
N ASN A 355 7.14 6.03 -37.57
CA ASN A 355 6.60 6.86 -36.47
C ASN A 355 5.27 6.33 -35.93
N SER A 356 5.18 5.01 -35.79
CA SER A 356 4.06 4.35 -35.14
C SER A 356 4.50 3.59 -33.89
N ILE A 357 3.64 3.55 -32.88
CA ILE A 357 3.89 2.89 -31.61
C ILE A 357 2.67 2.09 -31.16
N VAL A 358 2.91 0.90 -30.63
CA VAL A 358 1.94 0.04 -29.97
C VAL A 358 2.25 0.01 -28.46
N VAL A 359 1.27 0.33 -27.63
CA VAL A 359 1.38 0.23 -26.16
C VAL A 359 0.30 -0.71 -25.66
N ALA A 360 0.71 -1.83 -25.07
CA ALA A 360 -0.20 -2.86 -24.58
C ALA A 360 -0.12 -3.05 -23.07
N SER A 361 -1.27 -3.18 -22.39
CA SER A 361 -1.31 -3.58 -20.99
C SER A 361 -1.37 -5.08 -20.86
N ILE A 362 -0.51 -5.64 -20.01
CA ILE A 362 -0.49 -7.08 -19.72
C ILE A 362 -0.53 -7.27 -18.19
N PRO A 363 -1.38 -8.19 -17.69
CA PRO A 363 -1.39 -8.56 -16.28
C PRO A 363 -0.05 -9.18 -15.83
N GLU A 364 0.34 -8.97 -14.58
CA GLU A 364 1.58 -9.53 -14.02
C GLU A 364 1.39 -10.95 -13.48
N SER A 365 0.15 -11.36 -13.17
CA SER A 365 -0.14 -12.64 -12.52
C SER A 365 -1.36 -13.35 -13.10
N ASP A 366 -1.33 -14.69 -13.05
CA ASP A 366 -2.43 -15.59 -13.43
C ASP A 366 -3.70 -15.36 -12.60
N ILE A 367 -3.55 -14.86 -11.36
CA ILE A 367 -4.65 -14.58 -10.42
C ILE A 367 -5.58 -13.49 -10.95
N GLU A 368 -5.04 -12.51 -11.68
CA GLU A 368 -5.83 -11.41 -12.27
C GLU A 368 -6.78 -11.89 -13.37
N ILE A 369 -6.52 -13.05 -13.94
CA ILE A 369 -7.14 -13.49 -15.19
C ILE A 369 -8.20 -14.56 -14.94
N GLY A 370 -7.98 -15.45 -13.99
CA GLY A 370 -8.88 -16.55 -13.63
C GLY A 370 -9.18 -17.56 -14.76
N GLY A 371 -9.06 -18.86 -14.45
CA GLY A 371 -9.36 -19.98 -15.34
C GLY A 371 -8.25 -20.33 -16.34
N ASP A 372 -8.25 -21.58 -16.80
CA ASP A 372 -7.21 -22.13 -17.69
C ASP A 372 -7.13 -21.41 -19.04
N ALA A 373 -8.26 -21.05 -19.64
CA ALA A 373 -8.31 -20.29 -20.89
C ALA A 373 -7.62 -18.92 -20.78
N GLY A 374 -7.78 -18.26 -19.61
CA GLY A 374 -7.12 -16.99 -19.35
C GLY A 374 -5.61 -17.13 -19.21
N LYS A 375 -5.17 -18.19 -18.53
CA LYS A 375 -3.75 -18.49 -18.35
C LYS A 375 -3.06 -18.79 -19.69
N THR A 376 -3.65 -19.66 -20.50
CA THR A 376 -3.15 -19.95 -21.85
C THR A 376 -3.09 -18.71 -22.72
N ALA A 377 -4.13 -17.85 -22.65
CA ALA A 377 -4.15 -16.60 -23.40
C ALA A 377 -3.05 -15.63 -22.95
N LEU A 378 -2.82 -15.51 -21.62
CA LEU A 378 -1.74 -14.68 -21.10
C LEU A 378 -0.37 -15.17 -21.59
N GLU A 379 -0.05 -16.45 -21.38
CA GLU A 379 1.22 -17.06 -21.79
C GLU A 379 1.48 -16.85 -23.29
N THR A 380 0.45 -17.04 -24.12
CA THR A 380 0.54 -16.86 -25.58
C THR A 380 0.79 -15.40 -25.95
N ILE A 381 0.03 -14.47 -25.35
CA ILE A 381 0.19 -13.03 -25.60
C ILE A 381 1.56 -12.56 -25.11
N GLU A 382 2.00 -12.95 -23.91
CA GLU A 382 3.32 -12.62 -23.38
C GLU A 382 4.45 -13.14 -24.28
N HIS A 383 4.34 -14.37 -24.74
CA HIS A 383 5.33 -14.95 -25.64
C HIS A 383 5.37 -14.23 -27.00
N THR A 384 4.22 -13.75 -27.48
CA THR A 384 4.12 -13.01 -28.74
C THR A 384 4.73 -11.62 -28.64
N PHE A 385 4.46 -10.90 -27.55
CA PHE A 385 5.08 -9.60 -27.26
C PHE A 385 6.55 -9.74 -26.84
N GLY A 386 6.93 -10.73 -26.03
CA GLY A 386 8.23 -10.87 -25.35
C GLY A 386 9.45 -11.07 -26.26
N ARG A 387 9.25 -11.13 -27.56
CA ARG A 387 10.34 -11.18 -28.55
C ARG A 387 10.82 -9.80 -28.98
N MET A 388 10.09 -8.71 -28.67
CA MET A 388 10.27 -7.44 -29.38
C MET A 388 9.99 -6.18 -28.54
N GLU A 389 10.08 -6.22 -27.19
CA GLU A 389 9.51 -5.16 -26.37
C GLU A 389 10.38 -4.66 -25.22
N SER A 390 10.08 -3.43 -24.80
CA SER A 390 10.51 -2.91 -23.50
C SER A 390 9.42 -3.18 -22.46
N ILE A 391 9.77 -3.85 -21.35
CA ILE A 391 8.88 -4.03 -20.21
C ILE A 391 8.92 -2.78 -19.36
N TRP A 392 7.77 -2.17 -19.14
CA TRP A 392 7.65 -0.89 -18.46
C TRP A 392 6.83 -1.00 -17.17
N LYS A 393 7.35 -0.40 -16.07
CA LYS A 393 6.63 -0.30 -14.79
C LYS A 393 6.23 1.14 -14.53
N PRO A 394 4.93 1.48 -14.62
CA PRO A 394 4.46 2.86 -14.51
C PRO A 394 4.73 3.55 -13.17
N VAL A 395 4.75 2.81 -12.06
CA VAL A 395 4.89 3.36 -10.71
C VAL A 395 5.93 2.58 -9.92
N ALA A 396 6.93 3.27 -9.39
CA ALA A 396 7.87 2.70 -8.44
C ALA A 396 7.23 2.61 -7.03
N ALA A 397 7.72 1.68 -6.20
CA ALA A 397 7.13 1.42 -4.88
C ALA A 397 7.12 2.66 -3.95
N ASN A 398 8.10 3.55 -4.11
CA ASN A 398 8.25 4.77 -3.32
C ASN A 398 7.45 5.98 -3.84
N GLU A 399 6.82 5.89 -5.01
CA GLU A 399 6.05 6.99 -5.61
C GLU A 399 4.55 6.92 -5.30
N GLY A 400 4.07 5.78 -4.78
CA GLY A 400 2.64 5.55 -4.55
C GLY A 400 1.97 6.59 -3.65
N PHE A 401 2.69 7.15 -2.68
CA PHE A 401 2.17 8.19 -1.78
C PHE A 401 1.97 9.54 -2.48
N GLU A 402 2.88 9.92 -3.38
CA GLU A 402 2.75 11.14 -4.19
C GLU A 402 1.55 11.06 -5.15
N VAL A 403 1.34 9.88 -5.75
CA VAL A 403 0.15 9.61 -6.57
C VAL A 403 -1.12 9.84 -5.76
N VAL A 404 -1.19 9.30 -4.53
CA VAL A 404 -2.36 9.45 -3.66
C VAL A 404 -2.55 10.90 -3.25
N ARG A 405 -1.48 11.58 -2.83
CA ARG A 405 -1.54 13.00 -2.44
C ARG A 405 -2.05 13.88 -3.57
N ARG A 406 -1.45 13.77 -4.76
CA ARG A 406 -1.82 14.60 -5.92
C ARG A 406 -3.25 14.37 -6.38
N ARG A 407 -3.74 13.11 -6.25
CA ARG A 407 -5.09 12.73 -6.66
C ARG A 407 -6.17 13.21 -5.69
N LEU A 408 -5.85 13.34 -4.40
CA LEU A 408 -6.83 13.65 -3.36
C LEU A 408 -6.78 15.11 -2.88
N PHE A 409 -5.66 15.82 -3.05
CA PHE A 409 -5.49 17.19 -2.57
C PHE A 409 -5.07 18.14 -3.69
N LEU A 410 -5.52 19.37 -3.55
CA LEU A 410 -4.98 20.51 -4.29
C LEU A 410 -3.51 20.78 -3.90
N ASP A 411 -2.84 21.67 -4.63
CA ASP A 411 -1.49 22.09 -4.26
C ASP A 411 -1.45 22.69 -2.84
N CYS A 412 -0.31 22.52 -2.19
CA CYS A 412 -0.10 23.01 -0.83
C CYS A 412 -0.23 24.54 -0.80
N LYS A 413 -1.12 25.07 0.05
CA LYS A 413 -1.36 26.50 0.18
C LYS A 413 -0.23 27.23 0.90
N ASP A 414 0.39 26.58 1.88
CA ASP A 414 1.44 27.12 2.74
C ASP A 414 2.56 26.09 2.94
N PRO A 415 3.57 26.08 2.05
CA PRO A 415 4.70 25.17 2.17
C PRO A 415 5.54 25.39 3.45
N ASP A 416 5.63 26.64 3.95
CA ASP A 416 6.41 26.95 5.16
C ASP A 416 5.72 26.37 6.39
N ALA A 417 4.41 26.48 6.49
CA ALA A 417 3.62 25.88 7.57
C ALA A 417 3.69 24.34 7.51
N ARG A 418 3.64 23.72 6.32
CA ARG A 418 3.87 22.28 6.15
C ARG A 418 5.24 21.87 6.68
N ASP A 419 6.28 22.58 6.29
CA ASP A 419 7.65 22.27 6.68
C ASP A 419 7.86 22.46 8.19
N MET A 420 7.21 23.46 8.78
CA MET A 420 7.18 23.66 10.25
C MET A 420 6.55 22.45 10.97
N VAL A 421 5.41 21.96 10.49
CA VAL A 421 4.78 20.75 11.04
C VAL A 421 5.69 19.54 10.92
N CYS A 422 6.24 19.26 9.74
CA CYS A 422 7.15 18.12 9.52
C CYS A 422 8.41 18.21 10.37
N ASN A 423 8.96 19.41 10.58
CA ASN A 423 10.11 19.64 11.45
C ASN A 423 9.74 19.36 12.92
N ALA A 424 8.57 19.78 13.39
CA ALA A 424 8.11 19.51 14.75
C ALA A 424 7.97 18.00 15.03
N PHE A 425 7.42 17.24 14.08
CA PHE A 425 7.38 15.76 14.16
C PHE A 425 8.78 15.16 14.19
N SER A 426 9.69 15.59 13.30
CA SER A 426 11.06 15.10 13.24
C SER A 426 11.82 15.37 14.54
N SER A 427 11.70 16.58 15.10
CA SER A 427 12.31 16.94 16.40
C SER A 427 11.78 16.06 17.52
N MET A 428 10.45 15.85 17.59
CA MET A 428 9.84 14.97 18.58
C MET A 428 10.39 13.54 18.50
N TYR A 429 10.57 12.99 17.30
CA TYR A 429 11.12 11.64 17.11
C TYR A 429 12.59 11.55 17.51
N GLN A 430 13.38 12.59 17.27
CA GLN A 430 14.78 12.67 17.68
C GLN A 430 14.94 12.83 19.19
N GLU A 431 14.16 13.70 19.81
CA GLU A 431 14.18 13.95 21.26
C GLU A 431 13.76 12.71 22.08
N ASN A 432 12.85 11.89 21.52
CA ASN A 432 12.33 10.70 22.18
C ASN A 432 12.78 9.43 21.45
N ALA A 433 14.06 9.37 21.15
CA ALA A 433 14.65 8.37 20.27
C ALA A 433 14.42 6.90 20.68
N SER A 434 14.22 6.60 21.96
CA SER A 434 13.91 5.26 22.49
C SER A 434 12.47 4.81 22.28
N ASP A 435 11.56 5.75 22.03
CA ASP A 435 10.12 5.50 21.95
C ASP A 435 9.63 5.25 20.52
N PHE A 436 10.40 5.66 19.52
CA PHE A 436 10.03 5.57 18.11
C PHE A 436 10.97 4.65 17.30
N PRO A 437 10.52 4.12 16.15
CA PRO A 437 11.36 3.32 15.26
C PRO A 437 12.62 4.09 14.80
N MET A 438 13.68 3.34 14.52
CA MET A 438 14.98 3.93 14.20
C MET A 438 14.92 4.84 12.97
N GLU A 439 14.21 4.43 11.94
CA GLU A 439 14.05 5.19 10.69
C GLU A 439 13.31 6.52 10.88
N ALA A 440 12.43 6.65 11.88
CA ALA A 440 11.67 7.88 12.11
C ALA A 440 12.54 9.10 12.48
N LYS A 441 13.77 8.86 12.95
CA LYS A 441 14.74 9.88 13.35
C LYS A 441 15.58 10.42 12.20
N GLU A 442 15.59 9.71 11.08
CA GLU A 442 16.43 10.02 9.94
C GLU A 442 15.85 11.19 9.12
N VAL A 443 16.76 11.91 8.45
CA VAL A 443 16.39 13.04 7.58
C VAL A 443 15.50 12.57 6.42
N GLU A 444 15.73 11.36 5.92
CA GLU A 444 14.93 10.74 4.89
C GLU A 444 13.47 10.58 5.31
N TYR A 445 13.22 10.23 6.57
CA TYR A 445 11.85 10.12 7.07
C TYR A 445 11.15 11.47 7.15
N ARG A 446 11.88 12.51 7.58
CA ARG A 446 11.39 13.90 7.55
C ARG A 446 11.04 14.33 6.11
N ASN A 447 11.91 14.06 5.14
CA ASN A 447 11.65 14.38 3.73
C ASN A 447 10.45 13.59 3.19
N ARG A 448 10.31 12.35 3.60
CA ARG A 448 9.15 11.52 3.29
C ARG A 448 7.86 12.08 3.88
N MET A 449 7.88 12.62 5.12
CA MET A 449 6.71 13.32 5.70
C MET A 449 6.31 14.53 4.86
N VAL A 450 7.27 15.34 4.39
CA VAL A 450 7.00 16.48 3.51
C VAL A 450 6.32 16.05 2.21
N SER A 451 6.80 14.99 1.59
CA SER A 451 6.23 14.45 0.34
C SER A 451 4.84 13.84 0.53
N CYS A 452 4.59 13.20 1.67
CA CYS A 452 3.30 12.56 1.99
C CYS A 452 2.25 13.53 2.56
N TYR A 453 2.66 14.71 3.03
CA TYR A 453 1.79 15.64 3.77
C TYR A 453 0.48 15.92 3.03
N PRO A 454 -0.68 15.87 3.68
CA PRO A 454 -0.92 15.83 5.12
C PRO A 454 -1.04 14.42 5.72
N ILE A 455 -0.77 13.36 4.94
CA ILE A 455 -0.90 11.96 5.38
C ILE A 455 0.43 11.49 5.96
N HIS A 456 0.41 10.93 7.16
CA HIS A 456 1.62 10.40 7.80
C HIS A 456 2.15 9.17 7.05
N PRO A 457 3.48 9.02 6.84
CA PRO A 457 4.07 7.90 6.09
C PRO A 457 3.67 6.51 6.61
N GLU A 458 3.49 6.35 7.91
CA GLU A 458 3.09 5.07 8.54
C GLU A 458 1.73 4.55 8.02
N ILE A 459 0.80 5.42 7.59
CA ILE A 459 -0.44 4.98 6.92
C ILE A 459 -0.10 4.25 5.63
N PHE A 460 0.77 4.82 4.81
CA PHE A 460 1.17 4.21 3.56
C PHE A 460 1.94 2.92 3.78
N ASP A 461 2.82 2.86 4.79
CA ASP A 461 3.56 1.65 5.14
C ASP A 461 2.61 0.51 5.50
N ARG A 462 1.55 0.79 6.26
CA ARG A 462 0.51 -0.21 6.56
C ARG A 462 -0.29 -0.60 5.32
N LEU A 463 -0.75 0.38 4.53
CA LEU A 463 -1.60 0.12 3.38
C LEU A 463 -0.86 -0.59 2.24
N TYR A 464 0.38 -0.21 1.93
CA TYR A 464 1.18 -0.83 0.87
C TYR A 464 1.96 -2.07 1.34
N GLY A 465 2.34 -2.15 2.63
CA GLY A 465 3.02 -3.30 3.20
C GLY A 465 2.06 -4.42 3.60
N ASP A 466 1.07 -4.09 4.41
CA ASP A 466 0.21 -5.08 5.03
C ASP A 466 -1.08 -5.33 4.24
N TRP A 467 -1.83 -4.26 3.90
CA TRP A 467 -3.12 -4.39 3.21
C TRP A 467 -3.00 -4.79 1.75
N ALA A 468 -1.93 -4.39 1.07
CA ALA A 468 -1.69 -4.79 -0.33
C ALA A 468 -1.43 -6.29 -0.51
N THR A 469 -1.22 -7.05 0.57
CA THR A 469 -1.15 -8.52 0.55
C THR A 469 -2.53 -9.17 0.36
N LEU A 470 -3.60 -8.43 0.63
CA LEU A 470 -4.97 -8.89 0.43
C LEU A 470 -5.35 -8.74 -1.06
N GLU A 471 -5.63 -9.84 -1.75
CA GLU A 471 -5.92 -9.87 -3.19
C GLU A 471 -6.99 -8.87 -3.63
N ARG A 472 -8.04 -8.68 -2.80
CA ARG A 472 -9.16 -7.79 -3.09
C ARG A 472 -8.85 -6.31 -2.87
N PHE A 473 -7.75 -5.94 -2.21
CA PHE A 473 -7.44 -4.56 -1.84
C PHE A 473 -7.03 -3.68 -3.04
N GLN A 474 -6.53 -4.29 -4.12
CA GLN A 474 -6.18 -3.60 -5.38
C GLN A 474 -5.14 -2.48 -5.25
N ARG A 475 -4.18 -2.60 -4.33
CA ARG A 475 -3.05 -1.67 -4.16
C ARG A 475 -3.46 -0.18 -4.21
N THR A 476 -2.91 0.60 -5.13
CA THR A 476 -3.13 2.07 -5.22
C THR A 476 -4.61 2.45 -5.32
N ARG A 477 -5.44 1.69 -6.04
CA ARG A 477 -6.89 1.96 -6.12
C ARG A 477 -7.57 1.78 -4.77
N GLY A 478 -7.23 0.73 -4.01
CA GLY A 478 -7.75 0.51 -2.67
C GLY A 478 -7.33 1.60 -1.70
N VAL A 479 -6.06 2.03 -1.77
CA VAL A 479 -5.54 3.15 -0.97
C VAL A 479 -6.27 4.45 -1.30
N LEU A 480 -6.47 4.77 -2.57
CA LEU A 480 -7.19 5.98 -3.01
C LEU A 480 -8.63 6.00 -2.48
N ARG A 481 -9.36 4.89 -2.61
CA ARG A 481 -10.75 4.80 -2.14
C ARG A 481 -10.86 4.96 -0.62
N LEU A 482 -10.02 4.23 0.12
CA LEU A 482 -9.98 4.34 1.58
C LEU A 482 -9.61 5.75 2.02
N MET A 483 -8.54 6.31 1.47
CA MET A 483 -8.07 7.63 1.88
C MET A 483 -9.03 8.75 1.47
N ALA A 484 -9.74 8.62 0.34
CA ALA A 484 -10.80 9.56 -0.02
C ALA A 484 -11.93 9.57 1.03
N ALA A 485 -12.36 8.38 1.50
CA ALA A 485 -13.35 8.27 2.56
C ALA A 485 -12.84 8.86 3.90
N VAL A 486 -11.61 8.54 4.29
CA VAL A 486 -10.98 9.07 5.51
C VAL A 486 -10.88 10.60 5.47
N ILE A 487 -10.37 11.15 4.37
CA ILE A 487 -10.18 12.60 4.20
C ILE A 487 -11.54 13.33 4.24
N HIS A 488 -12.56 12.79 3.57
CA HIS A 488 -13.90 13.34 3.61
C HIS A 488 -14.44 13.42 5.04
N GLU A 489 -14.42 12.31 5.78
CA GLU A 489 -14.94 12.26 7.15
C GLU A 489 -14.16 13.20 8.09
N LEU A 490 -12.83 13.25 7.98
CA LEU A 490 -12.01 14.16 8.79
C LEU A 490 -12.24 15.64 8.41
N TRP A 491 -12.47 15.91 7.11
CA TRP A 491 -12.80 17.25 6.62
C TRP A 491 -14.13 17.73 7.18
N MET A 492 -15.16 16.90 7.11
CA MET A 492 -16.50 17.21 7.63
C MET A 492 -16.55 17.31 9.16
N ALA A 493 -15.74 16.50 9.85
CA ALA A 493 -15.63 16.55 11.32
C ALA A 493 -14.81 17.74 11.84
N ASN A 494 -14.26 18.58 10.95
CA ASN A 494 -13.36 19.68 11.32
C ASN A 494 -12.13 19.21 12.13
N ASP A 495 -11.49 18.13 11.67
CA ASP A 495 -10.30 17.59 12.32
C ASP A 495 -9.21 18.66 12.47
N SER A 496 -8.69 18.84 13.69
CA SER A 496 -7.71 19.85 14.04
C SER A 496 -6.29 19.31 14.22
N SER A 497 -6.06 18.04 13.86
CA SER A 497 -4.73 17.44 13.98
C SER A 497 -3.74 18.10 13.00
N ALA A 498 -2.45 18.10 13.38
CA ALA A 498 -1.40 18.67 12.53
C ALA A 498 -1.10 17.79 11.30
N MET A 499 -1.36 16.48 11.41
CA MET A 499 -1.16 15.49 10.34
C MET A 499 -2.19 14.34 10.49
N ILE A 500 -2.61 13.75 9.38
CA ILE A 500 -3.50 12.58 9.39
C ILE A 500 -2.67 11.35 9.75
N MET A 501 -2.89 10.81 10.95
CA MET A 501 -2.16 9.69 11.53
C MET A 501 -2.95 8.38 11.39
N PRO A 502 -2.33 7.19 11.52
CA PRO A 502 -3.05 5.93 11.63
C PRO A 502 -4.18 5.96 12.67
N GLY A 503 -3.91 6.55 13.85
CA GLY A 503 -4.91 6.73 14.92
C GLY A 503 -6.03 7.70 14.58
N SER A 504 -5.87 8.54 13.55
CA SER A 504 -6.91 9.49 13.11
C SER A 504 -7.99 8.85 12.25
N ILE A 505 -7.77 7.64 11.70
CA ILE A 505 -8.72 6.97 10.79
C ILE A 505 -10.05 6.68 11.51
N PRO A 506 -11.17 7.31 11.12
CA PRO A 506 -12.43 7.26 11.86
C PRO A 506 -13.22 5.99 11.52
N LEU A 507 -12.90 4.85 12.18
CA LEU A 507 -13.57 3.56 11.95
C LEU A 507 -15.02 3.50 12.48
N ASN A 508 -15.43 4.51 13.24
CA ASN A 508 -16.81 4.68 13.69
C ASN A 508 -17.75 5.18 12.57
N THR A 509 -17.21 5.65 11.45
CA THR A 509 -18.01 6.09 10.31
C THR A 509 -18.23 4.94 9.33
N PRO A 510 -19.48 4.73 8.84
CA PRO A 510 -19.78 3.62 7.92
C PRO A 510 -18.90 3.64 6.65
N ASN A 511 -18.74 4.83 6.04
CA ASN A 511 -18.01 4.97 4.78
C ASN A 511 -16.56 4.44 4.89
N VAL A 512 -15.84 4.79 5.96
CA VAL A 512 -14.46 4.33 6.18
C VAL A 512 -14.42 2.86 6.57
N ARG A 513 -15.32 2.45 7.48
CA ARG A 513 -15.39 1.07 7.94
C ARG A 513 -15.67 0.10 6.80
N ASP A 514 -16.67 0.40 5.98
CA ASP A 514 -17.07 -0.48 4.88
C ASP A 514 -15.98 -0.62 3.82
N GLU A 515 -15.18 0.44 3.58
CA GLU A 515 -14.02 0.36 2.68
C GLU A 515 -12.92 -0.57 3.22
N LEU A 516 -12.73 -0.66 4.54
CA LEU A 516 -11.75 -1.57 5.15
C LEU A 516 -12.30 -2.98 5.29
N VAL A 517 -13.52 -3.13 5.84
CA VAL A 517 -14.07 -4.45 6.20
C VAL A 517 -14.37 -5.31 4.98
N ARG A 518 -14.70 -4.70 3.81
CA ARG A 518 -14.93 -5.48 2.57
C ARG A 518 -13.78 -6.39 2.16
N HIS A 519 -12.59 -6.15 2.67
CA HIS A 519 -11.38 -6.93 2.40
C HIS A 519 -11.06 -7.95 3.50
N LEU A 520 -11.83 -7.94 4.59
CA LEU A 520 -11.64 -8.77 5.77
C LEU A 520 -12.83 -9.72 5.96
N PRO A 521 -12.70 -10.77 6.78
CA PRO A 521 -13.84 -11.58 7.22
C PRO A 521 -14.89 -10.76 7.98
N ASP A 522 -16.17 -11.12 7.85
CA ASP A 522 -17.32 -10.39 8.44
C ASP A 522 -17.25 -10.23 9.96
N THR A 523 -16.56 -11.12 10.66
CA THR A 523 -16.31 -11.06 12.11
C THR A 523 -15.65 -9.76 12.56
N TRP A 524 -14.91 -9.08 11.68
CA TRP A 524 -14.26 -7.81 11.97
C TRP A 524 -15.23 -6.67 12.27
N ASN A 525 -16.44 -6.69 11.72
CA ASN A 525 -17.46 -5.69 12.03
C ASN A 525 -17.76 -5.62 13.53
N SER A 526 -17.97 -6.77 14.16
CA SER A 526 -18.26 -6.87 15.59
C SER A 526 -17.06 -6.47 16.45
N ILE A 527 -15.83 -6.79 16.00
CA ILE A 527 -14.60 -6.41 16.70
C ILE A 527 -14.41 -4.90 16.65
N ILE A 528 -14.59 -4.27 15.47
CA ILE A 528 -14.49 -2.82 15.34
C ILE A 528 -15.52 -2.11 16.23
N ASP A 529 -16.77 -2.56 16.23
CA ASP A 529 -17.83 -1.94 17.03
C ASP A 529 -17.58 -2.03 18.53
N ARG A 530 -17.04 -3.14 19.03
CA ARG A 530 -16.88 -3.37 20.47
C ARG A 530 -15.50 -3.03 21.00
N GLU A 531 -14.45 -3.25 20.21
CA GLU A 531 -13.08 -3.30 20.67
C GLU A 531 -12.19 -2.19 20.08
N VAL A 532 -12.66 -1.46 19.04
CA VAL A 532 -11.83 -0.45 18.38
C VAL A 532 -12.45 0.95 18.45
N ASP A 533 -13.60 1.18 17.81
CA ASP A 533 -14.07 2.56 17.60
C ASP A 533 -15.61 2.71 17.53
N GLY A 534 -16.41 1.73 17.91
CA GLY A 534 -17.86 1.89 17.96
C GLY A 534 -18.32 2.87 19.04
N LYS A 535 -19.56 3.33 18.97
CA LYS A 535 -20.15 4.29 19.95
C LYS A 535 -20.14 3.79 21.39
N ASP A 536 -20.19 2.46 21.58
CA ASP A 536 -20.15 1.79 22.88
C ASP A 536 -18.88 0.95 23.07
N SER A 537 -17.87 1.17 22.21
CA SER A 537 -16.61 0.43 22.31
C SER A 537 -15.88 0.70 23.62
N ILE A 538 -15.13 -0.28 24.09
CA ILE A 538 -14.30 -0.12 25.30
C ILE A 538 -13.33 1.05 25.16
N PRO A 539 -12.60 1.27 24.04
CA PRO A 539 -11.76 2.46 23.88
C PRO A 539 -12.53 3.78 23.97
N TYR A 540 -13.74 3.86 23.40
CA TYR A 540 -14.59 5.04 23.52
C TYR A 540 -14.97 5.32 24.98
N GLN A 541 -15.35 4.28 25.75
CA GLN A 541 -15.69 4.42 27.16
C GLN A 541 -14.49 4.84 28.00
N LYS A 542 -13.28 4.33 27.70
CA LYS A 542 -12.04 4.72 28.38
C LYS A 542 -11.70 6.18 28.10
N ASP A 543 -11.82 6.64 26.86
CA ASP A 543 -11.64 8.06 26.51
C ASP A 543 -12.65 8.94 27.26
N LYS A 544 -13.91 8.53 27.37
CA LYS A 544 -14.96 9.28 28.06
C LYS A 544 -14.76 9.32 29.59
N SER A 545 -14.29 8.23 30.17
CA SER A 545 -14.15 8.11 31.63
C SER A 545 -12.84 8.71 32.17
N THR A 546 -11.83 8.92 31.31
CA THR A 546 -10.50 9.38 31.73
C THR A 546 -10.16 10.67 31.00
N ALA A 547 -10.21 11.82 31.71
CA ALA A 547 -10.04 13.14 31.11
C ALA A 547 -8.75 13.28 30.28
N ARG A 548 -7.60 12.73 30.74
CA ARG A 548 -6.32 12.75 30.01
C ARG A 548 -6.34 11.98 28.71
N TYR A 549 -7.22 10.96 28.57
CA TYR A 549 -7.41 10.24 27.31
C TYR A 549 -8.39 10.97 26.40
N GLY A 550 -9.50 11.45 26.95
CA GLY A 550 -10.60 12.03 26.19
C GLY A 550 -10.22 13.26 25.38
N GLN A 551 -9.36 14.12 25.93
CA GLN A 551 -8.85 15.31 25.23
C GLN A 551 -8.11 14.96 23.92
N LYS A 552 -7.45 13.79 23.88
CA LYS A 552 -6.61 13.33 22.79
C LYS A 552 -7.19 12.12 22.06
N LEU A 553 -8.31 11.55 22.51
CA LEU A 553 -8.87 10.29 22.06
C LEU A 553 -7.84 9.14 22.12
N ALA A 554 -7.04 9.11 23.20
CA ALA A 554 -5.83 8.29 23.26
C ALA A 554 -6.12 6.79 23.11
N ALA A 555 -7.16 6.28 23.79
CA ALA A 555 -7.52 4.87 23.72
C ALA A 555 -8.02 4.47 22.30
N ARG A 556 -8.88 5.28 21.69
CA ARG A 556 -9.34 5.03 20.31
C ARG A 556 -8.22 5.13 19.29
N ARG A 557 -7.32 6.13 19.40
CA ARG A 557 -6.16 6.28 18.49
C ARG A 557 -5.26 5.07 18.56
N VAL A 558 -4.96 4.54 19.74
CA VAL A 558 -4.19 3.31 19.94
C VAL A 558 -4.90 2.11 19.31
N ALA A 559 -6.20 1.92 19.60
CA ALA A 559 -6.97 0.80 19.08
C ALA A 559 -7.06 0.82 17.53
N ARG A 560 -7.33 1.99 16.93
CA ARG A 560 -7.37 2.20 15.48
C ARG A 560 -6.03 1.87 14.82
N THR A 561 -4.92 2.33 15.41
CA THR A 561 -3.57 2.07 14.90
C THR A 561 -3.24 0.59 14.91
N ILE A 562 -3.53 -0.11 16.01
CA ILE A 562 -3.28 -1.56 16.09
C ILE A 562 -4.16 -2.32 15.10
N MET A 563 -5.44 -1.94 14.97
CA MET A 563 -6.34 -2.57 14.00
C MET A 563 -5.81 -2.40 12.57
N LEU A 564 -5.43 -1.20 12.17
CA LEU A 564 -4.89 -0.93 10.84
C LEU A 564 -3.66 -1.78 10.53
N GLY A 565 -2.76 -1.96 11.49
CA GLY A 565 -1.52 -2.69 11.28
C GLY A 565 -1.59 -4.19 11.54
N SER A 566 -2.71 -4.74 12.03
CA SER A 566 -2.81 -6.16 12.35
C SER A 566 -3.92 -6.91 11.64
N ALA A 567 -5.00 -6.23 11.23
CA ALA A 567 -6.15 -6.90 10.62
C ALA A 567 -5.81 -7.74 9.36
N PRO A 568 -4.96 -7.28 8.43
CA PRO A 568 -4.58 -8.08 7.26
C PRO A 568 -3.86 -9.37 7.59
N SER A 569 -3.03 -9.37 8.63
CA SER A 569 -2.18 -10.52 8.98
C SER A 569 -2.98 -11.71 9.53
N THR A 570 -4.23 -11.53 9.95
CA THR A 570 -5.11 -12.61 10.40
C THR A 570 -5.71 -13.40 9.24
N SER A 571 -5.77 -12.80 8.05
CA SER A 571 -6.30 -13.42 6.83
C SER A 571 -5.24 -14.11 6.00
N ALA A 572 -3.97 -13.68 6.09
CA ALA A 572 -2.87 -14.18 5.31
C ALA A 572 -2.13 -15.32 6.04
N LEU A 573 -2.15 -16.48 5.44
CA LEU A 573 -1.28 -17.66 5.61
C LEU A 573 -0.61 -17.90 6.97
N ARG A 574 -0.84 -19.11 7.47
CA ARG A 574 -0.41 -19.72 8.74
C ARG A 574 1.10 -19.69 9.07
N ASP A 575 1.96 -19.11 8.23
CA ASP A 575 3.42 -19.19 8.35
C ASP A 575 4.14 -17.88 8.70
N GLN A 576 3.43 -16.78 8.99
CA GLN A 576 4.11 -15.57 9.47
C GLN A 576 4.49 -15.70 10.94
N THR A 577 5.75 -15.92 11.20
CA THR A 577 6.36 -16.01 12.53
C THR A 577 6.30 -14.72 13.34
N ILE A 578 6.01 -13.57 12.72
CA ILE A 578 6.00 -12.23 13.34
C ILE A 578 4.65 -11.58 13.11
N ARG A 579 3.77 -11.62 14.12
CA ARG A 579 2.45 -10.97 14.10
C ARG A 579 2.47 -9.64 14.86
N GLY A 580 1.63 -8.71 14.41
CA GLY A 580 1.29 -7.49 15.13
C GLY A 580 2.27 -6.34 14.96
N LEU A 581 1.90 -5.19 15.53
CA LEU A 581 2.65 -3.96 15.54
C LEU A 581 3.55 -3.86 16.78
N GLU A 582 4.77 -3.41 16.58
CA GLU A 582 5.66 -3.03 17.68
C GLU A 582 5.14 -1.80 18.42
N THR A 583 5.42 -1.75 19.71
CA THR A 583 5.02 -0.62 20.57
C THR A 583 5.55 0.72 20.04
N SER A 584 6.78 0.73 19.51
CA SER A 584 7.38 1.91 18.87
C SER A 584 6.58 2.39 17.64
N ARG A 585 6.07 1.46 16.82
CA ARG A 585 5.21 1.78 15.67
C ARG A 585 3.80 2.20 16.08
N ILE A 586 3.28 1.65 17.17
CA ILE A 586 2.01 2.12 17.74
C ILE A 586 2.14 3.59 18.15
N ARG A 587 3.23 3.95 18.87
CA ARG A 587 3.51 5.34 19.23
C ARG A 587 3.67 6.24 18.00
N LEU A 588 4.40 5.77 16.98
CA LEU A 588 4.57 6.49 15.72
C LEU A 588 3.22 6.78 15.03
N GLY A 589 2.24 5.89 15.18
CA GLY A 589 0.91 6.04 14.58
C GLY A 589 -0.07 6.89 15.39
N VAL A 590 0.27 7.28 16.63
CA VAL A 590 -0.68 7.99 17.51
C VAL A 590 -0.17 9.31 18.05
N VAL A 591 1.13 9.46 18.36
CA VAL A 591 1.64 10.64 19.07
C VAL A 591 1.87 11.80 18.13
N GLN A 592 1.37 12.98 18.50
CA GLN A 592 1.63 14.24 17.79
C GLN A 592 2.53 15.16 18.64
N PRO A 593 3.25 16.11 18.02
CA PRO A 593 4.10 17.05 18.74
C PRO A 593 3.34 17.78 19.86
N GLY A 594 3.94 17.82 21.06
CA GLY A 594 3.36 18.41 22.26
C GLY A 594 2.45 17.49 23.07
N GLU A 595 2.18 16.27 22.61
CA GLU A 595 1.45 15.26 23.37
C GLU A 595 2.40 14.44 24.26
N ASN A 596 1.90 14.00 25.42
CA ASN A 596 2.69 13.16 26.33
C ASN A 596 2.60 11.69 25.89
N ILE A 597 3.74 11.07 25.56
CA ILE A 597 3.86 9.66 25.15
C ILE A 597 3.33 8.70 26.23
N ALA A 598 3.51 9.05 27.51
CA ALA A 598 3.07 8.21 28.63
C ALA A 598 1.54 7.99 28.64
N ASP A 599 0.75 8.96 28.18
CA ASP A 599 -0.72 8.80 28.10
C ASP A 599 -1.12 7.70 27.13
N PHE A 600 -0.41 7.56 26.01
CA PHE A 600 -0.65 6.50 25.02
C PHE A 600 -0.15 5.14 25.49
N ASN A 601 0.97 5.09 26.22
CA ASN A 601 1.46 3.85 26.83
C ASN A 601 0.46 3.34 27.89
N ASP A 602 -0.05 4.23 28.73
CA ASP A 602 -1.07 3.89 29.73
C ASP A 602 -2.37 3.45 29.07
N ALA A 603 -2.79 4.12 27.98
CA ALA A 603 -3.95 3.72 27.20
C ALA A 603 -3.77 2.32 26.60
N LEU A 604 -2.60 2.00 26.03
CA LEU A 604 -2.28 0.68 25.48
C LEU A 604 -2.37 -0.40 26.56
N ASN A 605 -1.76 -0.18 27.74
CA ASN A 605 -1.80 -1.11 28.85
C ASN A 605 -3.23 -1.32 29.37
N THR A 606 -4.01 -0.24 29.48
CA THR A 606 -5.42 -0.28 29.89
C THR A 606 -6.27 -1.08 28.89
N LEU A 607 -6.06 -0.87 27.60
CA LEU A 607 -6.75 -1.60 26.55
C LEU A 607 -6.39 -3.08 26.57
N HIS A 608 -5.12 -3.43 26.67
CA HIS A 608 -4.70 -4.83 26.76
C HIS A 608 -5.33 -5.53 27.95
N GLY A 609 -5.45 -4.86 29.09
CA GLY A 609 -6.14 -5.37 30.29
C GLY A 609 -7.66 -5.51 30.14
N SER A 610 -8.30 -4.79 29.21
CA SER A 610 -9.76 -4.70 29.11
C SER A 610 -10.34 -5.35 27.88
N LEU A 611 -9.61 -5.42 26.76
CA LEU A 611 -10.10 -5.91 25.48
C LEU A 611 -10.05 -7.43 25.38
N SER A 612 -11.04 -8.02 24.71
CA SER A 612 -11.22 -9.46 24.58
C SER A 612 -10.51 -10.07 23.38
N TYR A 613 -10.22 -9.26 22.36
CA TYR A 613 -9.63 -9.71 21.09
C TYR A 613 -8.24 -9.10 20.83
N LEU A 614 -7.69 -8.35 21.79
CA LEU A 614 -6.36 -7.76 21.72
C LEU A 614 -5.33 -8.70 22.36
N TYR A 615 -4.38 -9.15 21.55
CA TYR A 615 -3.28 -10.02 21.93
C TYR A 615 -1.97 -9.25 22.05
N ASN A 616 -1.03 -9.79 22.79
CA ASN A 616 0.37 -9.39 22.77
C ASN A 616 1.30 -10.61 22.67
N ASN A 617 2.57 -10.36 22.31
CA ASN A 617 3.61 -11.39 22.42
C ASN A 617 4.05 -11.55 23.88
N GLN A 618 4.80 -12.63 24.18
CA GLN A 618 5.26 -12.97 25.54
C GLN A 618 6.02 -11.82 26.24
N ASN A 619 6.71 -10.98 25.48
CA ASN A 619 7.50 -9.88 26.01
C ASN A 619 6.72 -8.54 26.10
N GLY A 620 5.45 -8.51 25.69
CA GLY A 620 4.64 -7.28 25.70
C GLY A 620 5.11 -6.17 24.73
N THR A 621 5.91 -6.52 23.74
CA THR A 621 6.50 -5.56 22.78
C THR A 621 5.73 -5.43 21.47
N ARG A 622 4.82 -6.36 21.18
CA ARG A 622 3.97 -6.38 19.99
C ARG A 622 2.53 -6.65 20.34
N PHE A 623 1.61 -5.98 19.64
CA PHE A 623 0.17 -6.08 19.86
C PHE A 623 -0.57 -6.29 18.53
N TRP A 624 -1.63 -7.12 18.56
CA TRP A 624 -2.49 -7.38 17.40
C TRP A 624 -3.90 -7.77 17.81
N TYR A 625 -4.86 -7.47 16.96
CA TYR A 625 -6.20 -8.03 17.05
C TYR A 625 -6.28 -9.38 16.33
N ASP A 626 -7.09 -10.28 16.84
CA ASP A 626 -7.44 -11.54 16.20
C ASP A 626 -8.97 -11.71 16.19
N THR A 627 -9.46 -12.58 15.32
CA THR A 627 -10.88 -12.92 15.24
C THR A 627 -11.34 -13.90 16.32
N LYS A 628 -10.40 -14.50 17.04
CA LYS A 628 -10.66 -15.38 18.17
C LYS A 628 -10.50 -14.60 19.48
N PRO A 629 -11.35 -14.84 20.50
CA PRO A 629 -11.18 -14.22 21.80
C PRO A 629 -9.92 -14.74 22.51
N THR A 630 -9.32 -13.91 23.35
CA THR A 630 -8.18 -14.26 24.19
C THR A 630 -8.53 -15.39 25.17
N LEU A 631 -7.53 -16.15 25.62
CA LEU A 631 -7.73 -17.18 26.62
C LEU A 631 -8.34 -16.63 27.90
N ARG A 632 -7.96 -15.40 28.30
CA ARG A 632 -8.57 -14.70 29.45
C ARG A 632 -10.09 -14.58 29.24
N LYS A 633 -10.53 -14.03 28.08
CA LYS A 633 -11.95 -13.85 27.81
C LYS A 633 -12.69 -15.21 27.74
N THR A 634 -12.09 -16.19 27.11
CA THR A 634 -12.67 -17.56 27.08
C THR A 634 -12.81 -18.14 28.47
N SER A 635 -11.85 -17.86 29.36
CA SER A 635 -11.91 -18.30 30.76
C SER A 635 -13.00 -17.55 31.53
N GLU A 636 -13.10 -16.23 31.39
CA GLU A 636 -14.14 -15.40 32.00
C GLU A 636 -15.54 -15.84 31.53
N ASP A 637 -15.72 -16.07 30.23
CA ASP A 637 -17.01 -16.51 29.67
C ASP A 637 -17.40 -17.90 30.18
N ARG A 638 -16.46 -18.83 30.31
CA ARG A 638 -16.71 -20.13 30.91
C ARG A 638 -17.02 -20.01 32.39
N ALA A 639 -16.27 -19.17 33.11
CA ALA A 639 -16.51 -18.95 34.53
C ALA A 639 -17.89 -18.36 34.79
N SER A 640 -18.37 -17.44 33.95
CA SER A 640 -19.72 -16.86 34.08
C SER A 640 -20.87 -17.84 33.81
N GLN A 641 -20.57 -19.00 33.19
CA GLN A 641 -21.56 -20.05 32.93
C GLN A 641 -21.64 -21.09 34.06
N VAL A 642 -20.72 -21.02 35.03
CA VAL A 642 -20.68 -21.93 36.18
C VAL A 642 -21.50 -21.30 37.30
N SER A 643 -22.49 -22.04 37.88
CA SER A 643 -23.27 -21.55 38.99
C SER A 643 -22.46 -21.48 40.28
N ASP A 644 -22.81 -20.54 41.19
CA ASP A 644 -22.15 -20.42 42.48
C ASP A 644 -22.25 -21.72 43.30
N GLU A 645 -23.38 -22.45 43.14
CA GLU A 645 -23.58 -23.75 43.77
C GLU A 645 -22.56 -24.79 43.24
N ASP A 646 -22.35 -24.86 41.93
CA ASP A 646 -21.34 -25.76 41.35
C ASP A 646 -19.91 -25.44 41.82
N VAL A 647 -19.60 -24.14 41.98
CA VAL A 647 -18.30 -23.66 42.50
C VAL A 647 -18.13 -24.16 43.95
N VAL A 648 -19.15 -24.00 44.79
CA VAL A 648 -19.09 -24.50 46.20
C VAL A 648 -18.91 -25.99 46.25
N VAL A 649 -19.64 -26.76 45.48
CA VAL A 649 -19.50 -28.24 45.38
C VAL A 649 -18.13 -28.63 44.93
N GLU A 650 -17.55 -27.99 43.95
CA GLU A 650 -16.18 -28.28 43.48
C GLU A 650 -15.13 -27.91 44.51
N ILE A 651 -15.27 -26.79 45.22
CA ILE A 651 -14.37 -26.43 46.34
C ILE A 651 -14.43 -27.50 47.42
N GLU A 652 -15.61 -27.92 47.85
CA GLU A 652 -15.79 -28.97 48.83
C GLU A 652 -15.17 -30.29 48.37
N THR A 653 -15.37 -30.66 47.09
CA THR A 653 -14.76 -31.88 46.50
C THR A 653 -13.24 -31.83 46.53
N ARG A 654 -12.63 -30.69 46.21
CA ARG A 654 -11.17 -30.53 46.28
C ARG A 654 -10.67 -30.53 47.69
N LEU A 655 -11.35 -29.85 48.60
CA LEU A 655 -10.98 -29.86 50.02
C LEU A 655 -11.03 -31.27 50.61
N ARG A 656 -12.01 -32.11 50.26
CA ARG A 656 -12.12 -33.49 50.72
C ARG A 656 -10.95 -34.38 50.23
N LYS A 657 -10.22 -33.98 49.17
CA LYS A 657 -9.01 -34.69 48.69
C LYS A 657 -7.75 -34.29 49.46
N LEU A 658 -7.81 -33.30 50.35
CA LEU A 658 -6.67 -32.87 51.14
C LEU A 658 -6.27 -34.03 52.11
N ARG A 659 -4.99 -34.31 52.15
CA ARG A 659 -4.43 -35.28 53.09
C ARG A 659 -4.22 -34.66 54.46
N ARG A 660 -4.49 -35.43 55.48
CA ARG A 660 -4.23 -35.04 56.87
C ARG A 660 -2.72 -35.05 57.10
N GLU A 661 -2.21 -33.95 57.67
CA GLU A 661 -0.82 -33.83 58.13
C GLU A 661 -0.79 -33.67 59.63
N ASN A 662 0.25 -34.19 60.32
CA ASN A 662 0.55 -33.87 61.70
C ASN A 662 0.70 -32.35 61.86
N PRO A 663 0.24 -31.78 62.98
CA PRO A 663 -0.06 -32.36 64.30
C PRO A 663 -1.54 -32.63 64.58
N PHE A 664 -2.45 -32.48 63.62
CA PHE A 664 -3.88 -32.60 63.84
C PHE A 664 -4.30 -34.08 63.99
N SER A 665 -5.11 -34.38 65.02
CA SER A 665 -5.70 -35.72 65.24
C SER A 665 -6.87 -36.01 64.27
N GLY A 666 -7.48 -35.00 63.68
CA GLY A 666 -8.56 -35.13 62.69
C GLY A 666 -8.61 -33.95 61.75
N LEU A 667 -9.11 -34.21 60.50
CA LEU A 667 -9.44 -33.19 59.51
C LEU A 667 -10.94 -33.31 59.17
N HIS A 668 -11.70 -32.25 59.47
CA HIS A 668 -13.14 -32.19 59.17
C HIS A 668 -13.34 -31.14 58.12
N ILE A 669 -13.86 -31.53 56.99
CA ILE A 669 -14.05 -30.66 55.79
C ILE A 669 -15.53 -30.41 55.60
N CYS A 670 -15.92 -29.16 55.62
CA CYS A 670 -17.31 -28.70 55.42
C CYS A 670 -18.31 -29.46 56.24
N PRO A 671 -18.16 -29.57 57.60
CA PRO A 671 -19.13 -30.23 58.44
C PRO A 671 -20.47 -29.51 58.34
N VAL A 672 -21.56 -30.27 58.35
CA VAL A 672 -22.93 -29.75 58.28
C VAL A 672 -23.36 -29.25 59.65
N SER A 673 -22.86 -29.89 60.73
CA SER A 673 -23.22 -29.62 62.11
C SER A 673 -21.99 -29.73 63.02
N SER A 674 -22.01 -29.08 64.15
CA SER A 674 -21.02 -29.26 65.22
C SER A 674 -20.94 -30.71 65.70
N ASN A 675 -22.02 -31.49 65.58
CA ASN A 675 -22.04 -32.90 65.93
C ASN A 675 -21.18 -33.81 65.03
N ASP A 676 -20.82 -33.28 63.84
CA ASP A 676 -19.92 -34.02 62.91
C ASP A 676 -18.46 -33.98 63.34
N ILE A 677 -18.18 -33.26 64.43
CA ILE A 677 -16.84 -33.08 64.96
C ILE A 677 -16.81 -33.71 66.36
N PRO A 678 -16.06 -34.79 66.59
CA PRO A 678 -15.99 -35.39 67.92
C PRO A 678 -15.45 -34.44 68.97
N ASP A 679 -16.16 -34.40 70.13
CA ASP A 679 -15.76 -33.59 71.29
C ASP A 679 -14.70 -34.35 72.12
N GLU A 680 -13.43 -34.20 71.67
CA GLU A 680 -12.26 -34.80 72.28
C GLU A 680 -11.19 -33.80 72.60
N GLN A 681 -10.28 -34.10 73.58
CA GLN A 681 -9.20 -33.19 73.99
C GLN A 681 -8.02 -33.15 73.03
N ASN A 682 -8.21 -33.45 71.73
CA ASN A 682 -7.20 -33.48 70.70
C ASN A 682 -7.39 -32.33 69.70
N ALA A 683 -6.28 -31.73 69.24
CA ALA A 683 -6.33 -30.68 68.23
C ALA A 683 -6.84 -31.24 66.90
N ARG A 684 -7.88 -30.62 66.35
CA ARG A 684 -8.53 -30.98 65.09
C ARG A 684 -8.55 -29.79 64.15
N LEU A 685 -8.33 -30.02 62.89
CA LEU A 685 -8.51 -28.96 61.83
C LEU A 685 -9.92 -29.07 61.27
N VAL A 686 -10.66 -28.00 61.35
CA VAL A 686 -11.99 -27.86 60.75
C VAL A 686 -11.91 -26.80 59.66
N ILE A 687 -12.26 -27.21 58.42
CA ILE A 687 -12.37 -26.28 57.30
C ILE A 687 -13.86 -26.10 57.04
N LEU A 688 -14.33 -24.88 57.27
CA LEU A 688 -15.73 -24.52 57.05
C LEU A 688 -16.03 -24.31 55.57
N ARG A 689 -17.31 -24.29 55.22
CA ARG A 689 -17.77 -23.95 53.85
C ARG A 689 -17.43 -22.51 53.51
N PRO A 690 -17.28 -22.17 52.21
CA PRO A 690 -17.05 -20.81 51.77
C PRO A 690 -18.10 -19.78 52.28
N GLU A 691 -19.33 -20.26 52.43
CA GLU A 691 -20.50 -19.44 52.91
C GLU A 691 -20.33 -19.09 54.40
N ASP A 692 -19.71 -19.98 55.20
CA ASP A 692 -19.45 -19.81 56.64
C ASP A 692 -18.19 -19.00 56.93
N SER A 693 -17.67 -18.25 55.97
CA SER A 693 -16.44 -17.50 56.11
C SER A 693 -16.54 -16.46 57.25
N PHE A 694 -15.54 -16.46 58.13
CA PHE A 694 -15.44 -15.48 59.23
C PHE A 694 -15.27 -14.05 58.65
N ARG A 695 -16.19 -13.17 58.98
CA ARG A 695 -16.08 -11.71 58.71
C ARG A 695 -16.09 -10.95 60.04
N ARG A 696 -15.06 -10.11 60.25
CA ARG A 696 -14.88 -9.29 61.47
C ARG A 696 -16.10 -8.42 61.82
N ALA A 697 -16.96 -8.11 60.84
CA ALA A 697 -18.16 -7.30 61.01
C ALA A 697 -19.39 -8.10 61.50
N ASN A 698 -19.39 -9.42 61.48
CA ASN A 698 -20.56 -10.22 61.80
C ASN A 698 -20.66 -10.73 63.23
N GLY A 699 -19.70 -10.36 64.12
CA GLY A 699 -19.83 -10.58 65.56
C GLY A 699 -20.20 -12.00 66.04
N LYS A 700 -19.95 -13.02 65.24
CA LYS A 700 -20.18 -14.44 65.58
C LYS A 700 -18.85 -15.21 65.48
#